data_0c59dc4458ec96b80ca5ef824d0d2ad0
#
_entry.id   0c59dc4458ec96b80ca5ef824d0d2ad0
#
_cell.length_a   1.000
_cell.length_b   1.000
_cell.length_c   1.000
_cell.angle_alpha   90.00
_cell.angle_beta   90.00
_cell.angle_gamma   90.00
#
_symmetry.space_group_name_H-M   'P 1'
#
loop_
_entity.id
_entity.type
_entity.pdbx_description
1 polymer ?
#
loop_
_entity_poly.entity_id
_entity_poly.type
_entity_poly.pdbx_seq_one_letter_code
_entity_poly.pdbx_strand_id
1 'polypeptide(L)'
;MFGIGTGQNGISFLSYVKSKFTHHRYDQENEWGLKSDKIYSITTMTDGMIWAATGFGLEMLSPDGIREYDYEKSFLGVNYIIDLEIVNDENLWVASDQGVLKINTMTDNITRFSKSDSLPEPRRLSDNLIHDILPIDDKVWVATGSGVVIIDTSSNNVINFSSDLIARVITQDEEGDIWLGTEMDGLYRIPFELLTNIINGQNFEIEGYVFDPDYPNGISSSQITCISQDKNGMIWIGTNGGLNQYSKKEDAFIHYFVEDGLSSNYVTGIVVDHANNLWISSKKGISFFNQTDSTFTNYGLTDGIGNIDFHRHSYDDSPDGNIYFGGPLGITKVNPKDMQYNEYVPPCIITRIKKNYFDETFSENFMVSNSNTSIDGSSSVMINHEVKSFSIDFVALNYHQSVKNRYRYKLEPFDRDWIYSGGLRFASYNNLGRNTYNFTVQGSNDDGLWSDPKQLKIKFVPHPLLSYWAFSVYAILVSVGIFVYMRHRMHKQKSQLEEERRIKELEEARDFQMSLIPQSPPEHPDYDIALHMKTSTEVGGDYYDFFPQDDGSMYVVCGDATGHGLNAGMMVSITKAGLYGSDFDTPASTTTRLNKTIKAIDLGTTRMSLNMAKFNNGSFDFTSAGMPPAYLYKHHSGEVDEILIPGLPLGSMKKADFDLHSFNLDSNDALVLISDGLPECLNHEGEMLDYEPVKDCIATNGDKSAQGIIDSLIDLGEEWMSGLMNDDDITLVVIKKK
;
A
#
# COMPACT_ATOMS: atom_id res chain seq x y z
N MET A 1 12.65 29.06 16.42
CA MET A 1 13.27 27.78 16.89
C MET A 1 14.57 28.11 17.62
N PHE A 2 14.77 27.60 18.85
CA PHE A 2 16.03 27.70 19.59
C PHE A 2 16.70 26.34 19.61
N GLY A 3 18.02 26.31 19.35
CA GLY A 3 18.83 25.13 19.53
C GLY A 3 19.49 25.16 20.91
N ILE A 4 19.33 24.11 21.69
CA ILE A 4 19.96 23.95 23.01
C ILE A 4 20.96 22.81 22.88
N GLY A 5 22.26 23.15 23.02
CA GLY A 5 23.32 22.13 23.08
C GLY A 5 23.31 21.44 24.44
N THR A 6 23.29 20.12 24.45
CA THR A 6 23.39 19.29 25.66
C THR A 6 24.78 18.67 25.76
N GLY A 7 25.28 18.54 26.95
CA GLY A 7 26.70 18.09 27.18
C GLY A 7 27.01 16.64 26.75
N GLN A 8 25.98 15.80 26.52
CA GLN A 8 26.17 14.39 26.17
C GLN A 8 25.26 13.90 25.03
N ASN A 9 24.14 14.58 24.73
CA ASN A 9 23.09 14.07 23.80
C ASN A 9 22.91 14.92 22.53
N GLY A 10 23.85 15.80 22.18
CA GLY A 10 23.80 16.62 20.97
C GLY A 10 22.98 17.90 21.12
N ILE A 11 22.26 18.30 20.07
CA ILE A 11 21.48 19.54 20.04
C ILE A 11 20.01 19.20 20.07
N SER A 12 19.30 19.76 21.05
CA SER A 12 17.83 19.74 21.11
C SER A 12 17.28 21.03 20.52
N PHE A 13 16.23 20.94 19.73
CA PHE A 13 15.55 22.10 19.14
C PHE A 13 14.23 22.33 19.87
N LEU A 14 14.04 23.56 20.37
CA LEU A 14 12.77 24.00 20.91
C LEU A 14 12.03 24.83 19.83
N SER A 15 10.85 24.36 19.43
CA SER A 15 9.99 25.07 18.50
C SER A 15 8.95 25.90 19.24
N TYR A 16 8.66 27.12 18.77
CA TYR A 16 7.55 27.93 19.24
C TYR A 16 6.21 27.59 18.57
N VAL A 17 6.22 26.71 17.56
CA VAL A 17 4.98 26.32 16.91
C VAL A 17 4.17 25.50 17.91
N LYS A 18 2.99 25.98 18.25
CA LYS A 18 2.04 25.27 19.10
C LYS A 18 1.69 23.93 18.41
N SER A 19 1.59 22.87 19.18
CA SER A 19 1.11 21.60 18.66
C SER A 19 -0.24 21.78 17.98
N LYS A 20 -0.41 21.19 16.80
CA LYS A 20 -1.68 21.19 16.06
C LYS A 20 -2.76 20.41 16.80
N PHE A 21 -2.34 19.47 17.63
CA PHE A 21 -3.20 18.58 18.40
C PHE A 21 -2.90 18.71 19.87
N THR A 22 -3.94 18.56 20.69
CA THR A 22 -3.83 18.37 22.13
C THR A 22 -4.16 16.91 22.43
N HIS A 23 -3.41 16.32 23.34
CA HIS A 23 -3.60 14.93 23.68
C HIS A 23 -3.83 14.77 25.18
N HIS A 24 -4.94 14.14 25.54
CA HIS A 24 -5.33 13.85 26.92
C HIS A 24 -5.08 12.37 27.20
N ARG A 25 -4.27 12.09 28.22
CA ARG A 25 -3.86 10.74 28.62
C ARG A 25 -4.13 10.50 30.10
N TYR A 26 -4.18 9.24 30.47
CA TYR A 26 -4.08 8.86 31.87
C TYR A 26 -2.72 9.29 32.40
N ASP A 27 -2.76 9.99 33.54
CA ASP A 27 -1.57 10.38 34.29
C ASP A 27 -1.82 10.04 35.77
N GLN A 28 -1.01 9.17 36.31
CA GLN A 28 -1.13 8.73 37.70
C GLN A 28 -0.96 9.88 38.71
N GLU A 29 -0.26 10.94 38.33
CA GLU A 29 -0.04 12.10 39.18
C GLU A 29 -1.15 13.17 39.04
N ASN A 30 -2.00 13.05 38.02
CA ASN A 30 -3.12 13.96 37.75
C ASN A 30 -4.46 13.35 38.16
N GLU A 31 -4.89 13.59 39.36
CA GLU A 31 -6.18 13.12 39.91
C GLU A 31 -7.39 13.58 39.09
N TRP A 32 -7.26 14.67 38.36
CA TRP A 32 -8.33 15.31 37.58
C TRP A 32 -8.32 14.93 36.10
N GLY A 33 -7.36 14.11 35.66
CA GLY A 33 -7.27 13.61 34.29
C GLY A 33 -8.09 12.32 34.09
N LEU A 34 -7.93 11.76 32.90
CA LEU A 34 -8.48 10.45 32.54
C LEU A 34 -8.02 9.37 33.54
N LYS A 35 -8.90 8.43 33.87
CA LYS A 35 -8.59 7.23 34.65
C LYS A 35 -8.09 6.04 33.81
N SER A 36 -8.23 6.14 32.49
CA SER A 36 -7.79 5.11 31.57
C SER A 36 -7.39 5.69 30.22
N ASP A 37 -6.31 5.21 29.63
CA ASP A 37 -5.90 5.56 28.26
C ASP A 37 -6.78 4.91 27.18
N LYS A 38 -7.51 3.85 27.48
CA LYS A 38 -8.34 3.15 26.49
C LYS A 38 -9.67 3.86 26.33
N ILE A 39 -9.87 4.45 25.16
CA ILE A 39 -11.08 5.18 24.80
C ILE A 39 -11.82 4.41 23.70
N TYR A 40 -13.05 4.02 23.98
CA TYR A 40 -13.86 3.19 23.08
C TYR A 40 -14.90 3.97 22.29
N SER A 41 -15.51 5.00 22.89
CA SER A 41 -16.44 5.93 22.24
C SER A 41 -16.35 7.30 22.90
N ILE A 42 -16.75 8.34 22.15
CA ILE A 42 -16.80 9.73 22.60
C ILE A 42 -18.10 10.33 22.07
N THR A 43 -18.81 11.09 22.92
CA THR A 43 -19.91 11.97 22.50
C THR A 43 -19.78 13.35 23.16
N THR A 44 -20.16 14.40 22.44
CA THR A 44 -20.00 15.80 22.85
C THR A 44 -21.33 16.40 23.32
N MET A 45 -21.27 17.28 24.30
CA MET A 45 -22.40 18.06 24.80
C MET A 45 -22.45 19.43 24.15
N THR A 46 -23.61 20.09 24.23
CA THR A 46 -23.81 21.42 23.64
C THR A 46 -22.95 22.52 24.31
N ASP A 47 -22.53 22.32 25.52
CA ASP A 47 -21.61 23.21 26.26
C ASP A 47 -20.12 22.93 26.00
N GLY A 48 -19.82 21.96 25.16
CA GLY A 48 -18.45 21.53 24.79
C GLY A 48 -17.82 20.51 25.74
N MET A 49 -18.53 20.07 26.79
CA MET A 49 -18.10 18.92 27.59
C MET A 49 -18.21 17.64 26.77
N ILE A 50 -17.43 16.62 27.11
CA ILE A 50 -17.41 15.35 26.41
C ILE A 50 -17.66 14.19 27.37
N TRP A 51 -18.43 13.21 26.95
CA TRP A 51 -18.49 11.90 27.59
C TRP A 51 -17.58 10.94 26.82
N ALA A 52 -16.76 10.23 27.56
CA ALA A 52 -15.87 9.21 27.01
C ALA A 52 -16.14 7.85 27.65
N ALA A 53 -16.34 6.84 26.82
CA ALA A 53 -16.31 5.45 27.23
C ALA A 53 -14.86 4.99 27.34
N THR A 54 -14.42 4.63 28.54
CA THR A 54 -13.03 4.33 28.82
C THR A 54 -12.83 2.91 29.34
N GLY A 55 -11.58 2.52 29.52
CA GLY A 55 -11.23 1.28 30.19
C GLY A 55 -11.70 1.20 31.64
N PHE A 56 -11.92 2.36 32.28
CA PHE A 56 -12.46 2.49 33.64
C PHE A 56 -13.99 2.40 33.66
N GLY A 57 -14.65 3.14 32.77
CA GLY A 57 -16.11 3.26 32.72
C GLY A 57 -16.48 4.46 31.83
N LEU A 58 -17.42 5.28 32.31
CA LEU A 58 -17.79 6.54 31.67
C LEU A 58 -17.10 7.68 32.40
N GLU A 59 -16.53 8.59 31.67
CA GLU A 59 -15.88 9.79 32.21
C GLU A 59 -16.38 11.03 31.46
N MET A 60 -16.84 12.04 32.19
CA MET A 60 -17.19 13.34 31.66
C MET A 60 -16.00 14.30 31.82
N LEU A 61 -15.56 14.89 30.73
CA LEU A 61 -14.36 15.69 30.66
C LEU A 61 -14.69 17.09 30.11
N SER A 62 -14.01 18.12 30.65
CA SER A 62 -13.97 19.42 30.00
C SER A 62 -13.18 19.40 28.69
N PRO A 63 -13.31 20.41 27.81
CA PRO A 63 -12.50 20.54 26.60
C PRO A 63 -10.99 20.54 26.81
N ASP A 64 -10.53 20.86 28.03
CA ASP A 64 -9.12 20.86 28.44
C ASP A 64 -8.67 19.51 29.02
N GLY A 65 -9.57 18.52 29.06
CA GLY A 65 -9.29 17.17 29.53
C GLY A 65 -9.33 17.00 31.04
N ILE A 66 -9.97 17.96 31.74
CA ILE A 66 -10.21 17.90 33.18
C ILE A 66 -11.47 17.05 33.39
N ARG A 67 -11.37 15.99 34.22
CA ARG A 67 -12.52 15.15 34.56
C ARG A 67 -13.40 15.86 35.58
N GLU A 68 -14.68 16.01 35.22
CA GLU A 68 -15.70 16.62 36.06
C GLU A 68 -16.55 15.54 36.77
N TYR A 69 -16.79 14.41 36.09
CA TYR A 69 -17.62 13.32 36.59
C TYR A 69 -17.24 11.97 36.03
N ASP A 70 -17.60 10.86 36.73
CA ASP A 70 -17.37 9.49 36.21
C ASP A 70 -18.35 8.45 36.78
N TYR A 71 -18.53 7.37 36.00
CA TYR A 71 -19.23 6.15 36.42
C TYR A 71 -18.34 4.92 36.17
N GLU A 72 -18.05 4.15 37.23
CA GLU A 72 -17.31 2.91 37.09
C GLU A 72 -18.12 1.81 36.38
N LYS A 73 -17.48 0.93 35.62
CA LYS A 73 -18.11 -0.24 34.97
C LYS A 73 -18.85 -1.13 35.95
N SER A 74 -18.32 -1.32 37.14
CA SER A 74 -18.93 -2.09 38.21
C SER A 74 -20.27 -1.54 38.68
N PHE A 75 -20.38 -0.20 38.77
CA PHE A 75 -21.62 0.51 39.06
C PHE A 75 -22.62 0.42 37.91
N LEU A 76 -22.14 0.50 36.68
CA LEU A 76 -22.96 0.38 35.47
C LEU A 76 -23.39 -1.09 35.23
N GLY A 77 -22.70 -2.09 35.81
CA GLY A 77 -22.97 -3.51 35.60
C GLY A 77 -22.67 -3.94 34.15
N VAL A 78 -21.63 -3.42 33.53
CA VAL A 78 -21.18 -3.74 32.18
C VAL A 78 -19.69 -4.12 32.21
N ASN A 79 -19.22 -4.91 31.24
CA ASN A 79 -17.79 -5.19 31.07
C ASN A 79 -17.15 -4.30 30.00
N TYR A 80 -17.91 -4.05 28.91
CA TYR A 80 -17.46 -3.24 27.80
C TYR A 80 -18.54 -2.23 27.43
N ILE A 81 -18.13 -0.99 27.20
CA ILE A 81 -18.92 0.07 26.61
C ILE A 81 -18.42 0.22 25.18
N ILE A 82 -19.32 0.24 24.23
CA ILE A 82 -19.00 0.15 22.80
C ILE A 82 -19.26 1.51 22.15
N ASP A 83 -20.41 2.12 22.48
CA ASP A 83 -20.83 3.37 21.90
C ASP A 83 -21.58 4.26 22.90
N LEU A 84 -21.58 5.57 22.66
CA LEU A 84 -22.21 6.60 23.48
C LEU A 84 -22.94 7.61 22.59
N GLU A 85 -24.15 7.96 23.02
CA GLU A 85 -24.90 9.08 22.45
C GLU A 85 -25.58 9.89 23.52
N ILE A 86 -25.45 11.23 23.45
CA ILE A 86 -26.09 12.17 24.37
C ILE A 86 -27.27 12.85 23.73
N VAL A 87 -28.41 12.90 24.42
CA VAL A 87 -29.62 13.55 23.94
C VAL A 87 -30.01 14.67 24.90
N ASN A 88 -30.11 15.91 24.39
CA ASN A 88 -30.47 17.10 25.12
C ASN A 88 -29.60 17.38 26.37
N ASP A 89 -28.33 16.97 26.31
CA ASP A 89 -27.36 17.10 27.42
C ASP A 89 -27.77 16.42 28.73
N GLU A 90 -28.93 15.76 28.78
CA GLU A 90 -29.48 15.16 30.00
C GLU A 90 -29.53 13.63 29.93
N ASN A 91 -29.72 13.09 28.77
CA ASN A 91 -29.90 11.63 28.60
C ASN A 91 -28.73 11.03 27.84
N LEU A 92 -27.84 10.36 28.55
CA LEU A 92 -26.74 9.62 27.96
C LEU A 92 -27.19 8.18 27.68
N TRP A 93 -27.12 7.81 26.41
CA TRP A 93 -27.37 6.45 25.95
C TRP A 93 -26.06 5.70 25.80
N VAL A 94 -26.00 4.49 26.32
CA VAL A 94 -24.78 3.70 26.41
C VAL A 94 -25.01 2.33 25.78
N ALA A 95 -24.31 2.06 24.69
CA ALA A 95 -24.21 0.74 24.09
C ALA A 95 -23.19 -0.11 24.85
N SER A 96 -23.56 -1.33 25.23
CA SER A 96 -22.66 -2.21 25.97
C SER A 96 -22.79 -3.68 25.57
N ASP A 97 -21.92 -4.50 26.16
CA ASP A 97 -21.99 -5.97 26.08
C ASP A 97 -23.13 -6.58 26.92
N GLN A 98 -23.83 -5.76 27.71
CA GLN A 98 -24.93 -6.18 28.59
C GLN A 98 -26.28 -5.50 28.23
N GLY A 99 -26.35 -4.91 27.04
CA GLY A 99 -27.52 -4.18 26.55
C GLY A 99 -27.32 -2.68 26.50
N VAL A 100 -28.41 -1.94 26.49
CA VAL A 100 -28.46 -0.48 26.44
C VAL A 100 -28.76 0.08 27.82
N LEU A 101 -28.02 1.12 28.23
CA LEU A 101 -28.34 1.92 29.40
C LEU A 101 -28.76 3.31 28.92
N LYS A 102 -29.86 3.83 29.52
CA LYS A 102 -30.21 5.26 29.47
C LYS A 102 -29.91 5.85 30.82
N ILE A 103 -28.99 6.76 30.91
CA ILE A 103 -28.56 7.46 32.12
C ILE A 103 -29.05 8.89 32.02
N ASN A 104 -29.87 9.30 33.00
CA ASN A 104 -30.17 10.72 33.13
C ASN A 104 -29.04 11.36 33.97
N THR A 105 -28.22 12.18 33.34
CA THR A 105 -26.99 12.74 33.90
C THR A 105 -27.24 13.75 35.01
N MET A 106 -28.47 14.29 35.12
CA MET A 106 -28.89 15.26 36.15
C MET A 106 -29.37 14.59 37.43
N THR A 107 -29.90 13.36 37.31
CA THR A 107 -30.53 12.66 38.44
C THR A 107 -29.88 11.33 38.79
N ASP A 108 -28.88 10.88 38.01
CA ASP A 108 -28.22 9.58 38.12
C ASP A 108 -29.17 8.38 37.93
N ASN A 109 -30.36 8.60 37.37
CA ASN A 109 -31.29 7.52 37.13
C ASN A 109 -30.88 6.68 35.93
N ILE A 110 -30.72 5.37 36.13
CA ILE A 110 -30.35 4.43 35.09
C ILE A 110 -31.54 3.56 34.70
N THR A 111 -31.93 3.63 33.43
CA THR A 111 -32.90 2.71 32.84
C THR A 111 -32.15 1.69 31.99
N ARG A 112 -32.43 0.41 32.19
CA ARG A 112 -31.77 -0.71 31.47
C ARG A 112 -32.71 -1.35 30.45
N PHE A 113 -32.13 -1.68 29.31
CA PHE A 113 -32.74 -2.50 28.25
C PHE A 113 -31.78 -3.66 27.97
N SER A 114 -32.25 -4.88 28.08
CA SER A 114 -31.43 -6.08 27.83
C SER A 114 -32.31 -7.27 27.45
N LYS A 115 -31.70 -8.36 27.05
CA LYS A 115 -32.38 -9.65 26.78
C LYS A 115 -32.81 -10.39 28.04
N SER A 116 -32.61 -9.84 29.24
CA SER A 116 -32.87 -10.52 30.51
C SER A 116 -34.36 -10.72 30.78
N ASP A 117 -34.77 -11.93 31.16
CA ASP A 117 -36.13 -12.25 31.58
C ASP A 117 -36.53 -11.54 32.88
N SER A 118 -35.60 -10.98 33.63
CA SER A 118 -35.86 -10.19 34.83
C SER A 118 -36.45 -8.80 34.50
N LEU A 119 -36.34 -8.33 33.23
CA LEU A 119 -36.92 -7.07 32.80
C LEU A 119 -38.37 -7.26 32.30
N PRO A 120 -39.22 -6.24 32.43
CA PRO A 120 -40.53 -6.23 31.79
C PRO A 120 -40.41 -6.44 30.27
N GLU A 121 -41.31 -7.20 29.68
CA GLU A 121 -41.31 -7.43 28.20
C GLU A 121 -41.08 -6.17 27.35
N PRO A 122 -41.66 -5.03 27.64
CA PRO A 122 -41.44 -3.82 26.82
C PRO A 122 -40.01 -3.30 26.79
N ARG A 123 -39.14 -3.78 27.69
CA ARG A 123 -37.71 -3.38 27.74
C ARG A 123 -36.75 -4.48 27.33
N ARG A 124 -37.27 -5.58 26.76
CA ARG A 124 -36.42 -6.71 26.34
C ARG A 124 -35.90 -6.50 24.93
N LEU A 125 -34.58 -6.52 24.82
CA LEU A 125 -33.88 -6.51 23.55
C LEU A 125 -33.82 -7.92 22.93
N SER A 126 -33.62 -7.99 21.63
CA SER A 126 -33.30 -9.25 20.93
C SER A 126 -31.93 -9.80 21.31
N ASP A 127 -30.95 -8.95 21.57
CA ASP A 127 -29.58 -9.29 21.97
C ASP A 127 -29.03 -8.28 23.00
N ASN A 128 -28.04 -8.73 23.76
CA ASN A 128 -27.31 -7.87 24.72
C ASN A 128 -26.09 -7.19 24.08
N LEU A 129 -25.55 -7.74 23.01
CA LEU A 129 -24.40 -7.16 22.33
C LEU A 129 -24.88 -6.01 21.45
N ILE A 130 -24.58 -4.79 21.87
CA ILE A 130 -24.96 -3.57 21.18
C ILE A 130 -23.73 -3.03 20.45
N HIS A 131 -23.92 -2.61 19.21
CA HIS A 131 -22.83 -2.12 18.36
C HIS A 131 -22.85 -0.63 18.16
N ASP A 132 -24.05 -0.04 18.04
CA ASP A 132 -24.21 1.37 17.75
C ASP A 132 -25.59 1.87 18.19
N ILE A 133 -25.72 3.14 18.48
CA ILE A 133 -26.94 3.79 18.93
C ILE A 133 -27.15 5.08 18.14
N LEU A 134 -28.36 5.27 17.60
CA LEU A 134 -28.73 6.48 16.87
C LEU A 134 -30.05 7.04 17.43
N PRO A 135 -30.01 8.13 18.18
CA PRO A 135 -31.21 8.85 18.59
C PRO A 135 -31.81 9.64 17.42
N ILE A 136 -33.11 9.44 17.17
CA ILE A 136 -33.89 10.18 16.16
C ILE A 136 -35.20 10.58 16.81
N ASP A 137 -35.42 11.88 17.02
CA ASP A 137 -36.62 12.44 17.64
C ASP A 137 -36.96 11.78 19.00
N ASP A 138 -38.10 11.07 19.08
CA ASP A 138 -38.56 10.34 20.27
C ASP A 138 -38.16 8.86 20.26
N LYS A 139 -37.29 8.44 19.37
CA LYS A 139 -36.84 7.06 19.21
C LYS A 139 -35.33 6.92 19.22
N VAL A 140 -34.86 5.78 19.69
CA VAL A 140 -33.44 5.41 19.60
C VAL A 140 -33.32 4.12 18.82
N TRP A 141 -32.65 4.20 17.70
CA TRP A 141 -32.29 3.05 16.88
C TRP A 141 -31.05 2.40 17.47
N VAL A 142 -31.05 1.11 17.57
CA VAL A 142 -30.01 0.34 18.23
C VAL A 142 -29.58 -0.83 17.34
N ALA A 143 -28.33 -0.85 16.95
CA ALA A 143 -27.71 -1.97 16.25
C ALA A 143 -27.33 -3.05 17.27
N THR A 144 -27.87 -4.23 17.12
CA THR A 144 -27.61 -5.37 18.02
C THR A 144 -26.94 -6.53 17.27
N GLY A 145 -26.39 -7.48 18.02
CA GLY A 145 -25.85 -8.71 17.45
C GLY A 145 -26.88 -9.62 16.75
N SER A 146 -28.18 -9.29 16.84
CA SER A 146 -29.29 -10.03 16.24
C SER A 146 -30.20 -9.15 15.39
N GLY A 147 -29.68 -8.07 14.81
CA GLY A 147 -30.44 -7.12 13.99
C GLY A 147 -30.61 -5.76 14.67
N VAL A 148 -31.54 -4.96 14.20
CA VAL A 148 -31.81 -3.61 14.69
C VAL A 148 -33.07 -3.60 15.56
N VAL A 149 -33.06 -2.83 16.63
CA VAL A 149 -34.22 -2.57 17.48
C VAL A 149 -34.43 -1.07 17.62
N ILE A 150 -35.68 -0.66 17.91
CA ILE A 150 -36.04 0.74 18.14
C ILE A 150 -36.60 0.85 19.56
N ILE A 151 -36.04 1.79 20.34
CA ILE A 151 -36.52 2.12 21.68
C ILE A 151 -37.31 3.42 21.61
N ASP A 152 -38.56 3.39 21.99
CA ASP A 152 -39.35 4.61 22.18
C ASP A 152 -38.97 5.30 23.49
N THR A 153 -38.44 6.51 23.41
CA THR A 153 -37.89 7.23 24.56
C THR A 153 -38.93 7.70 25.57
N SER A 154 -40.20 7.88 25.12
CA SER A 154 -41.30 8.36 25.93
C SER A 154 -41.92 7.25 26.78
N SER A 155 -42.13 6.07 26.17
CA SER A 155 -42.70 4.91 26.84
C SER A 155 -41.67 3.93 27.41
N ASN A 156 -40.40 4.02 26.99
CA ASN A 156 -39.34 3.04 27.18
C ASN A 156 -39.68 1.65 26.64
N ASN A 157 -40.51 1.56 25.60
CA ASN A 157 -40.84 0.30 24.96
C ASN A 157 -39.85 0.00 23.83
N VAL A 158 -39.52 -1.28 23.68
CA VAL A 158 -38.67 -1.80 22.60
C VAL A 158 -39.56 -2.31 21.48
N ILE A 159 -39.33 -1.86 20.27
CA ILE A 159 -39.90 -2.33 19.03
C ILE A 159 -38.83 -3.13 18.31
N ASN A 160 -38.98 -4.45 18.25
CA ASN A 160 -38.01 -5.26 17.54
C ASN A 160 -38.25 -5.16 16.03
N PHE A 161 -37.25 -4.63 15.37
CA PHE A 161 -37.14 -4.61 13.93
C PHE A 161 -36.26 -5.79 13.52
N SER A 162 -36.89 -6.86 13.08
CA SER A 162 -36.16 -8.06 12.64
C SER A 162 -35.71 -7.88 11.21
N SER A 163 -34.50 -7.34 11.01
CA SER A 163 -33.74 -7.61 9.79
C SER A 163 -32.73 -8.72 10.14
N ASP A 164 -32.50 -9.66 9.24
CA ASP A 164 -31.39 -10.63 9.37
C ASP A 164 -30.00 -9.95 9.27
N LEU A 165 -30.01 -8.61 9.11
CA LEU A 165 -28.81 -7.78 8.95
C LEU A 165 -28.25 -7.38 10.31
N ILE A 166 -27.04 -7.83 10.59
CA ILE A 166 -26.28 -7.43 11.79
C ILE A 166 -25.58 -6.11 11.49
N ALA A 167 -26.25 -5.00 11.77
CA ALA A 167 -25.66 -3.67 11.63
C ALA A 167 -24.57 -3.43 12.69
N ARG A 168 -23.51 -2.75 12.29
CA ARG A 168 -22.40 -2.30 13.13
C ARG A 168 -22.36 -0.79 13.28
N VAL A 169 -22.94 -0.10 12.32
CA VAL A 169 -23.03 1.36 12.26
C VAL A 169 -24.41 1.74 11.77
N ILE A 170 -25.03 2.69 12.44
CA ILE A 170 -26.33 3.28 12.03
C ILE A 170 -26.16 4.78 11.97
N THR A 171 -26.60 5.40 10.89
CA THR A 171 -26.68 6.87 10.80
C THR A 171 -27.92 7.29 10.02
N GLN A 172 -28.35 8.52 10.21
CA GLN A 172 -29.41 9.16 9.43
C GLN A 172 -28.82 10.32 8.64
N ASP A 173 -29.22 10.42 7.38
CA ASP A 173 -28.86 11.57 6.56
C ASP A 173 -29.88 12.72 6.68
N GLU A 174 -29.56 13.88 6.09
CA GLU A 174 -30.41 15.08 6.12
C GLU A 174 -31.78 14.89 5.42
N GLU A 175 -31.90 13.90 4.53
CA GLU A 175 -33.15 13.55 3.88
C GLU A 175 -34.01 12.61 4.74
N GLY A 176 -33.45 12.12 5.83
CA GLY A 176 -34.11 11.25 6.80
C GLY A 176 -33.94 9.76 6.53
N ASP A 177 -33.18 9.37 5.50
CA ASP A 177 -32.87 7.97 5.21
C ASP A 177 -31.94 7.40 6.29
N ILE A 178 -32.17 6.15 6.67
CA ILE A 178 -31.30 5.43 7.60
C ILE A 178 -30.30 4.59 6.81
N TRP A 179 -29.04 4.75 7.15
CA TRP A 179 -27.92 3.99 6.61
C TRP A 179 -27.42 2.98 7.62
N LEU A 180 -27.31 1.72 7.20
CA LEU A 180 -26.86 0.61 8.03
C LEU A 180 -25.57 0.05 7.45
N GLY A 181 -24.47 0.14 8.19
CA GLY A 181 -23.20 -0.50 7.85
C GLY A 181 -23.07 -1.85 8.56
N THR A 182 -22.64 -2.89 7.84
CA THR A 182 -22.46 -4.23 8.38
C THR A 182 -20.99 -4.64 8.48
N GLU A 183 -20.71 -5.75 9.15
CA GLU A 183 -19.35 -6.30 9.25
C GLU A 183 -18.94 -7.05 7.97
N MET A 184 -19.88 -7.68 7.24
CA MET A 184 -19.59 -8.54 6.09
C MET A 184 -20.57 -8.40 4.92
N ASP A 185 -21.77 -7.86 5.17
CA ASP A 185 -22.85 -7.85 4.22
C ASP A 185 -22.98 -6.51 3.48
N GLY A 186 -22.05 -5.57 3.71
CA GLY A 186 -22.01 -4.28 3.00
C GLY A 186 -22.81 -3.18 3.67
N LEU A 187 -23.25 -2.23 2.86
CA LEU A 187 -23.99 -1.03 3.24
C LEU A 187 -25.46 -1.17 2.81
N TYR A 188 -26.37 -0.77 3.67
CA TYR A 188 -27.82 -0.79 3.37
C TYR A 188 -28.43 0.58 3.62
N ARG A 189 -29.41 0.93 2.79
CA ARG A 189 -30.19 2.17 2.89
C ARG A 189 -31.64 1.84 3.14
N ILE A 190 -32.24 2.49 4.13
CA ILE A 190 -33.67 2.47 4.43
C ILE A 190 -34.22 3.86 4.10
N PRO A 191 -34.96 4.04 3.03
CA PRO A 191 -35.58 5.31 2.67
C PRO A 191 -36.53 5.82 3.77
N PHE A 192 -36.53 7.12 4.01
CA PHE A 192 -37.40 7.78 5.02
C PHE A 192 -38.86 7.39 4.89
N GLU A 193 -39.35 7.24 3.67
CA GLU A 193 -40.74 6.84 3.36
C GLU A 193 -41.11 5.48 3.93
N LEU A 194 -40.14 4.58 4.11
CA LEU A 194 -40.35 3.23 4.64
C LEU A 194 -40.29 3.17 6.18
N LEU A 195 -39.80 4.19 6.87
CA LEU A 195 -39.63 4.18 8.32
C LEU A 195 -40.94 3.93 9.07
N THR A 196 -42.05 4.55 8.60
CA THR A 196 -43.39 4.35 9.18
C THR A 196 -43.86 2.89 9.04
N ASN A 197 -43.57 2.25 7.92
CA ASN A 197 -43.90 0.85 7.67
C ASN A 197 -43.12 -0.07 8.60
N ILE A 198 -41.83 0.23 8.79
CA ILE A 198 -40.92 -0.50 9.69
C ILE A 198 -41.43 -0.43 11.12
N ILE A 199 -41.75 0.77 11.61
CA ILE A 199 -42.24 0.98 12.98
C ILE A 199 -43.58 0.24 13.19
N ASN A 200 -44.37 0.07 12.16
CA ASN A 200 -45.63 -0.67 12.18
C ASN A 200 -45.49 -2.18 11.92
N GLY A 201 -44.24 -2.70 11.76
CA GLY A 201 -43.96 -4.14 11.58
C GLY A 201 -44.35 -4.69 10.20
N GLN A 202 -44.41 -3.87 9.16
CA GLN A 202 -44.69 -4.30 7.80
C GLN A 202 -43.42 -4.80 7.09
N ASN A 203 -43.56 -5.78 6.19
CA ASN A 203 -42.45 -6.26 5.37
C ASN A 203 -42.09 -5.23 4.30
N PHE A 204 -40.78 -5.08 4.06
CA PHE A 204 -40.21 -4.19 3.05
C PHE A 204 -38.88 -4.76 2.54
N GLU A 205 -38.44 -4.31 1.37
CA GLU A 205 -37.12 -4.58 0.82
C GLU A 205 -36.24 -3.34 1.05
N ILE A 206 -35.01 -3.57 1.46
CA ILE A 206 -34.00 -2.54 1.63
C ILE A 206 -32.92 -2.66 0.57
N GLU A 207 -32.47 -1.52 0.09
CA GLU A 207 -31.42 -1.41 -0.90
C GLU A 207 -30.07 -1.69 -0.25
N GLY A 208 -29.28 -2.59 -0.85
CA GLY A 208 -27.99 -3.02 -0.32
C GLY A 208 -26.87 -2.88 -1.33
N TYR A 209 -25.70 -2.40 -0.87
CA TYR A 209 -24.47 -2.24 -1.63
C TYR A 209 -23.41 -3.18 -1.04
N VAL A 210 -23.10 -4.24 -1.76
CA VAL A 210 -22.13 -5.26 -1.36
C VAL A 210 -20.91 -5.14 -2.26
N PHE A 211 -19.72 -5.36 -1.71
CA PHE A 211 -18.50 -5.36 -2.51
C PHE A 211 -18.53 -6.47 -3.54
N ASP A 212 -18.31 -6.09 -4.80
CA ASP A 212 -18.20 -6.99 -5.93
C ASP A 212 -16.93 -6.60 -6.72
N PRO A 213 -15.93 -7.49 -6.82
CA PRO A 213 -14.70 -7.21 -7.56
C PRO A 213 -14.92 -6.98 -9.06
N ASP A 214 -16.05 -7.50 -9.61
CA ASP A 214 -16.41 -7.31 -11.01
C ASP A 214 -17.16 -6.00 -11.27
N TYR A 215 -17.53 -5.26 -10.21
CA TYR A 215 -18.21 -3.97 -10.31
C TYR A 215 -17.37 -2.84 -9.69
N PRO A 216 -16.46 -2.25 -10.45
CA PRO A 216 -15.49 -1.27 -9.94
C PRO A 216 -16.11 0.05 -9.43
N ASN A 217 -17.36 0.36 -9.76
CA ASN A 217 -18.08 1.52 -9.25
C ASN A 217 -18.96 1.21 -8.03
N GLY A 218 -18.90 -0.02 -7.51
CA GLY A 218 -19.54 -0.43 -6.27
C GLY A 218 -18.75 0.02 -5.06
N ILE A 219 -19.17 -0.38 -3.85
CA ILE A 219 -18.44 -0.07 -2.62
C ILE A 219 -17.09 -0.81 -2.55
N SER A 220 -16.05 -0.18 -1.98
CA SER A 220 -14.69 -0.73 -1.95
C SER A 220 -14.50 -1.94 -1.02
N SER A 221 -15.41 -2.14 -0.08
CA SER A 221 -15.43 -3.29 0.84
C SER A 221 -16.81 -3.47 1.47
N SER A 222 -17.19 -4.72 1.76
CA SER A 222 -18.40 -5.03 2.51
C SER A 222 -18.26 -4.81 4.02
N GLN A 223 -17.08 -4.54 4.55
CA GLN A 223 -16.87 -4.24 5.96
C GLN A 223 -16.94 -2.73 6.20
N ILE A 224 -18.09 -2.26 6.66
CA ILE A 224 -18.34 -0.85 6.93
C ILE A 224 -17.89 -0.53 8.36
N THR A 225 -17.20 0.59 8.52
CA THR A 225 -16.63 1.01 9.82
C THR A 225 -17.22 2.28 10.36
N CYS A 226 -17.61 3.21 9.49
CA CYS A 226 -18.24 4.47 9.84
C CYS A 226 -18.98 5.04 8.61
N ILE A 227 -19.98 5.87 8.86
CA ILE A 227 -20.77 6.56 7.83
C ILE A 227 -20.97 8.00 8.30
N SER A 228 -20.81 8.97 7.41
CA SER A 228 -21.04 10.39 7.69
C SER A 228 -21.57 11.08 6.44
N GLN A 229 -22.37 12.14 6.63
CA GLN A 229 -22.83 12.98 5.53
C GLN A 229 -22.13 14.34 5.57
N ASP A 230 -21.70 14.84 4.44
CA ASP A 230 -21.16 16.19 4.34
C ASP A 230 -22.26 17.23 4.05
N LYS A 231 -21.92 18.51 4.19
CA LYS A 231 -22.86 19.62 3.99
C LYS A 231 -23.36 19.80 2.55
N ASN A 232 -22.83 19.04 1.60
CA ASN A 232 -23.30 18.98 0.23
C ASN A 232 -24.26 17.80 -0.01
N GLY A 233 -24.57 17.02 1.02
CA GLY A 233 -25.44 15.86 0.96
C GLY A 233 -24.74 14.59 0.44
N MET A 234 -23.40 14.60 0.28
CA MET A 234 -22.66 13.41 -0.10
C MET A 234 -22.45 12.50 1.10
N ILE A 235 -22.66 11.20 0.89
CA ILE A 235 -22.45 10.21 1.95
C ILE A 235 -21.02 9.69 1.86
N TRP A 236 -20.31 9.77 2.97
CA TRP A 236 -18.95 9.28 3.12
C TRP A 236 -18.95 8.01 3.95
N ILE A 237 -18.37 6.95 3.42
CA ILE A 237 -18.37 5.62 4.01
C ILE A 237 -16.92 5.18 4.23
N GLY A 238 -16.54 5.00 5.48
CA GLY A 238 -15.30 4.36 5.86
C GLY A 238 -15.45 2.84 5.85
N THR A 239 -14.43 2.18 5.34
CA THR A 239 -14.37 0.71 5.29
C THR A 239 -12.99 0.23 5.75
N ASN A 240 -12.79 -1.08 5.86
CA ASN A 240 -11.46 -1.65 6.03
C ASN A 240 -10.64 -1.67 4.71
N GLY A 241 -11.27 -1.36 3.58
CA GLY A 241 -10.70 -1.39 2.24
C GLY A 241 -10.62 -0.02 1.55
N GLY A 242 -10.81 1.08 2.28
CA GLY A 242 -10.73 2.45 1.75
C GLY A 242 -11.82 3.38 2.25
N LEU A 243 -11.75 4.62 1.80
CA LEU A 243 -12.79 5.64 1.98
C LEU A 243 -13.63 5.68 0.70
N ASN A 244 -14.95 5.74 0.85
CA ASN A 244 -15.87 5.83 -0.27
C ASN A 244 -16.71 7.10 -0.16
N GLN A 245 -16.93 7.77 -1.26
CA GLN A 245 -17.87 8.86 -1.41
C GLN A 245 -19.03 8.36 -2.27
N TYR A 246 -20.23 8.39 -1.75
CA TYR A 246 -21.43 7.97 -2.48
C TYR A 246 -22.30 9.15 -2.87
N SER A 247 -22.68 9.19 -4.11
CA SER A 247 -23.62 10.16 -4.66
C SER A 247 -25.00 9.50 -4.85
N LYS A 248 -26.00 9.92 -4.06
CA LYS A 248 -27.39 9.47 -4.24
C LYS A 248 -27.93 9.80 -5.64
N LYS A 249 -27.48 10.91 -6.24
CA LYS A 249 -27.94 11.36 -7.55
C LYS A 249 -27.47 10.46 -8.69
N GLU A 250 -26.24 9.94 -8.56
CA GLU A 250 -25.58 9.16 -9.61
C GLU A 250 -25.60 7.68 -9.32
N ASP A 251 -26.01 7.30 -8.10
CA ASP A 251 -25.99 5.93 -7.56
C ASP A 251 -24.64 5.25 -7.80
N ALA A 252 -23.57 5.95 -7.43
CA ALA A 252 -22.20 5.52 -7.69
C ALA A 252 -21.23 5.91 -6.56
N PHE A 253 -20.19 5.11 -6.42
CA PHE A 253 -19.13 5.33 -5.45
C PHE A 253 -17.86 5.85 -6.11
N ILE A 254 -17.20 6.80 -5.45
CA ILE A 254 -15.82 7.22 -5.73
C ILE A 254 -14.97 6.71 -4.58
N HIS A 255 -13.84 6.11 -4.90
CA HIS A 255 -12.95 5.51 -3.91
C HIS A 255 -11.70 6.36 -3.69
N TYR A 256 -11.20 6.35 -2.45
CA TYR A 256 -9.93 6.94 -2.06
C TYR A 256 -9.12 5.94 -1.25
N PHE A 257 -7.90 5.70 -1.70
CA PHE A 257 -6.96 4.74 -1.12
C PHE A 257 -5.68 5.43 -0.65
N VAL A 258 -4.77 4.62 -0.11
CA VAL A 258 -3.42 5.10 0.27
C VAL A 258 -2.67 5.69 -0.94
N GLU A 259 -2.89 5.15 -2.14
CA GLU A 259 -2.33 5.63 -3.39
C GLU A 259 -2.80 7.04 -3.75
N ASP A 260 -4.01 7.43 -3.33
CA ASP A 260 -4.60 8.76 -3.52
C ASP A 260 -4.18 9.74 -2.41
N GLY A 261 -3.50 9.25 -1.38
CA GLY A 261 -2.99 10.06 -0.28
C GLY A 261 -3.61 9.78 1.09
N LEU A 262 -4.56 8.86 1.23
CA LEU A 262 -5.10 8.46 2.53
C LEU A 262 -4.00 7.81 3.40
N SER A 263 -4.02 8.00 4.72
CA SER A 263 -3.01 7.44 5.62
C SER A 263 -3.08 5.91 5.73
N SER A 264 -4.28 5.36 5.63
CA SER A 264 -4.56 3.92 5.69
C SER A 264 -5.89 3.60 5.02
N ASN A 265 -5.96 2.45 4.32
CA ASN A 265 -7.23 1.97 3.79
C ASN A 265 -8.21 1.51 4.89
N TYR A 266 -7.72 1.25 6.11
CA TYR A 266 -8.60 0.95 7.24
C TYR A 266 -9.04 2.25 7.92
N VAL A 267 -10.19 2.78 7.51
CA VAL A 267 -10.82 3.96 8.10
C VAL A 267 -11.57 3.56 9.37
N THR A 268 -11.51 4.36 10.44
CA THR A 268 -12.18 4.05 11.72
C THR A 268 -13.22 5.09 12.11
N GLY A 269 -13.13 6.31 11.59
CA GLY A 269 -14.08 7.39 11.86
C GLY A 269 -13.96 8.52 10.85
N ILE A 270 -15.03 9.24 10.63
CA ILE A 270 -15.12 10.39 9.73
C ILE A 270 -15.88 11.50 10.46
N VAL A 271 -15.27 12.66 10.56
CA VAL A 271 -15.89 13.89 11.07
C VAL A 271 -15.86 14.97 9.99
N VAL A 272 -16.99 15.64 9.76
CA VAL A 272 -17.11 16.72 8.80
C VAL A 272 -16.98 18.05 9.54
N ASP A 273 -15.95 18.83 9.25
CA ASP A 273 -15.72 20.11 9.93
C ASP A 273 -16.67 21.23 9.48
N HIS A 274 -16.59 22.37 10.14
CA HIS A 274 -17.42 23.52 9.81
C HIS A 274 -17.17 24.08 8.39
N ALA A 275 -15.99 23.85 7.82
CA ALA A 275 -15.62 24.26 6.47
C ALA A 275 -15.97 23.20 5.41
N ASN A 276 -16.67 22.13 5.80
CA ASN A 276 -17.03 20.99 4.96
C ASN A 276 -15.82 20.17 4.47
N ASN A 277 -14.75 20.10 5.24
CA ASN A 277 -13.65 19.16 4.99
C ASN A 277 -13.79 17.94 5.90
N LEU A 278 -13.12 16.85 5.54
CA LEU A 278 -13.19 15.61 6.31
C LEU A 278 -11.96 15.42 7.18
N TRP A 279 -12.20 15.03 8.41
CA TRP A 279 -11.21 14.54 9.34
C TRP A 279 -11.43 13.05 9.53
N ILE A 280 -10.46 12.25 9.09
CA ILE A 280 -10.60 10.82 8.95
C ILE A 280 -9.60 10.12 9.87
N SER A 281 -10.10 9.44 10.89
CA SER A 281 -9.27 8.59 11.74
C SER A 281 -9.05 7.22 11.11
N SER A 282 -7.91 6.62 11.36
CA SER A 282 -7.52 5.35 10.77
C SER A 282 -6.62 4.52 11.70
N LYS A 283 -6.20 3.36 11.25
CA LYS A 283 -5.18 2.53 11.91
C LYS A 283 -3.73 3.07 11.75
N LYS A 284 -3.54 4.21 11.07
CA LYS A 284 -2.22 4.84 10.83
C LYS A 284 -2.24 6.37 11.01
N GLY A 285 -3.07 6.87 11.89
CA GLY A 285 -3.17 8.31 12.18
C GLY A 285 -4.44 8.95 11.65
N ILE A 286 -4.40 10.26 11.48
CA ILE A 286 -5.51 11.09 11.02
C ILE A 286 -5.19 11.64 9.63
N SER A 287 -6.13 11.53 8.70
CA SER A 287 -6.10 12.18 7.40
C SER A 287 -7.09 13.34 7.38
N PHE A 288 -6.63 14.51 6.99
CA PHE A 288 -7.47 15.64 6.64
C PHE A 288 -7.66 15.64 5.13
N PHE A 289 -8.89 15.62 4.67
CA PHE A 289 -9.25 15.70 3.26
C PHE A 289 -9.87 17.05 2.94
N ASN A 290 -9.17 17.84 2.14
CA ASN A 290 -9.69 19.10 1.64
C ASN A 290 -10.60 18.82 0.44
N GLN A 291 -11.89 19.03 0.60
CA GLN A 291 -12.87 18.75 -0.47
C GLN A 291 -12.77 19.74 -1.64
N THR A 292 -12.17 20.91 -1.46
CA THR A 292 -12.07 21.92 -2.53
C THR A 292 -11.09 21.51 -3.62
N ASP A 293 -9.96 20.91 -3.25
CA ASP A 293 -8.89 20.52 -4.17
C ASP A 293 -8.65 19.01 -4.19
N SER A 294 -9.46 18.24 -3.46
CA SER A 294 -9.40 16.78 -3.33
C SER A 294 -8.03 16.27 -2.88
N THR A 295 -7.40 16.98 -1.93
CA THR A 295 -6.07 16.61 -1.42
C THR A 295 -6.11 16.10 0.00
N PHE A 296 -5.22 15.14 0.30
CA PHE A 296 -5.02 14.62 1.65
C PHE A 296 -3.80 15.23 2.33
N THR A 297 -3.97 15.55 3.62
CA THR A 297 -2.86 15.87 4.53
C THR A 297 -2.90 14.89 5.70
N ASN A 298 -1.79 14.15 5.92
CA ASN A 298 -1.75 13.13 6.96
C ASN A 298 -1.00 13.60 8.19
N TYR A 299 -1.59 13.33 9.35
CA TYR A 299 -1.03 13.63 10.66
C TYR A 299 -0.69 12.35 11.41
N GLY A 300 0.53 12.31 11.96
CA GLY A 300 1.06 11.20 12.73
C GLY A 300 1.61 11.65 14.10
N LEU A 301 2.32 10.76 14.79
CA LEU A 301 2.91 11.05 16.11
C LEU A 301 3.78 12.31 16.10
N THR A 302 4.46 12.59 15.00
CA THR A 302 5.31 13.78 14.85
C THR A 302 4.53 15.09 14.84
N ASP A 303 3.22 15.04 14.56
CA ASP A 303 2.34 16.22 14.57
C ASP A 303 1.72 16.49 15.92
N GLY A 304 1.96 15.62 16.89
CA GLY A 304 1.44 15.71 18.23
C GLY A 304 0.13 14.95 18.45
N ILE A 305 -0.28 14.09 17.50
CA ILE A 305 -1.35 13.14 17.81
C ILE A 305 -0.81 12.07 18.78
N GLY A 306 -1.61 11.70 19.74
CA GLY A 306 -1.20 10.75 20.78
C GLY A 306 -1.39 9.30 20.38
N ASN A 307 -2.27 9.05 19.40
CA ASN A 307 -2.58 7.73 18.86
C ASN A 307 -2.26 7.67 17.38
N ILE A 308 -1.82 6.51 16.89
CA ILE A 308 -1.80 6.20 15.46
C ILE A 308 -2.88 5.18 15.08
N ASP A 309 -3.42 4.50 16.06
CA ASP A 309 -4.50 3.50 15.95
C ASP A 309 -5.72 4.04 16.68
N PHE A 310 -6.76 4.41 15.93
CA PHE A 310 -7.99 4.93 16.50
C PHE A 310 -9.08 3.87 16.52
N HIS A 311 -9.97 3.95 17.54
CA HIS A 311 -11.10 3.04 17.65
C HIS A 311 -12.28 3.52 16.80
N ARG A 312 -13.13 2.57 16.36
CA ARG A 312 -14.46 2.87 15.81
C ARG A 312 -15.32 3.51 16.91
N HIS A 313 -16.33 4.30 16.55
CA HIS A 313 -17.22 5.03 17.48
C HIS A 313 -16.50 5.99 18.43
N SER A 314 -15.18 6.17 18.30
CA SER A 314 -14.40 7.00 19.19
C SER A 314 -13.99 8.31 18.53
N TYR A 315 -14.96 9.03 18.03
CA TYR A 315 -14.79 10.32 17.38
C TYR A 315 -16.09 11.11 17.47
N ASP A 316 -15.97 12.42 17.65
CA ASP A 316 -17.10 13.35 17.61
C ASP A 316 -16.59 14.78 17.46
N ASP A 317 -17.49 15.73 17.13
CA ASP A 317 -17.20 17.15 17.11
C ASP A 317 -18.13 17.92 18.04
N SER A 318 -17.56 18.94 18.66
CA SER A 318 -18.29 19.83 19.56
C SER A 318 -18.75 21.11 18.85
N PRO A 319 -19.79 21.79 19.36
CA PRO A 319 -20.33 22.99 18.75
C PRO A 319 -19.33 24.16 18.62
N ASP A 320 -18.28 24.18 19.42
CA ASP A 320 -17.18 25.13 19.33
C ASP A 320 -16.15 24.78 18.26
N GLY A 321 -16.34 23.66 17.55
CA GLY A 321 -15.53 23.19 16.44
C GLY A 321 -14.30 22.39 16.84
N ASN A 322 -14.20 21.94 18.10
CA ASN A 322 -13.23 20.94 18.47
C ASN A 322 -13.64 19.57 17.93
N ILE A 323 -12.69 18.82 17.43
CA ILE A 323 -12.86 17.44 16.97
C ILE A 323 -12.03 16.53 17.88
N TYR A 324 -12.64 15.47 18.32
CA TYR A 324 -12.05 14.49 19.23
C TYR A 324 -11.90 13.12 18.56
N PHE A 325 -10.78 12.46 18.81
CA PHE A 325 -10.52 11.10 18.37
C PHE A 325 -9.92 10.29 19.52
N GLY A 326 -10.53 9.17 19.82
CA GLY A 326 -10.08 8.27 20.89
C GLY A 326 -9.42 6.99 20.38
N GLY A 327 -8.54 6.45 21.18
CA GLY A 327 -7.82 5.22 20.87
C GLY A 327 -7.22 4.56 22.12
N PRO A 328 -6.29 3.64 21.94
CA PRO A 328 -5.69 2.90 23.06
C PRO A 328 -4.79 3.73 23.98
N LEU A 329 -4.42 4.95 23.57
CA LEU A 329 -3.49 5.81 24.31
C LEU A 329 -4.11 7.18 24.72
N GLY A 330 -5.43 7.30 24.78
CA GLY A 330 -6.12 8.51 25.21
C GLY A 330 -6.91 9.22 24.12
N ILE A 331 -7.22 10.49 24.32
CA ILE A 331 -8.02 11.33 23.43
C ILE A 331 -7.12 12.32 22.72
N THR A 332 -7.19 12.37 21.43
CA THR A 332 -6.56 13.40 20.58
C THR A 332 -7.62 14.44 20.19
N LYS A 333 -7.38 15.70 20.52
CA LYS A 333 -8.23 16.85 20.21
C LYS A 333 -7.58 17.73 19.16
N VAL A 334 -8.35 18.21 18.22
CA VAL A 334 -7.94 19.25 17.26
C VAL A 334 -9.05 20.27 17.07
N ASN A 335 -8.69 21.53 16.92
CA ASN A 335 -9.61 22.55 16.41
C ASN A 335 -9.06 23.06 15.07
N PRO A 336 -9.75 22.80 13.96
CA PRO A 336 -9.28 23.20 12.62
C PRO A 336 -9.05 24.72 12.49
N LYS A 337 -9.81 25.54 13.22
CA LYS A 337 -9.66 27.01 13.21
C LYS A 337 -8.40 27.49 13.93
N ASP A 338 -7.96 26.75 14.94
CA ASP A 338 -6.80 27.09 15.76
C ASP A 338 -5.50 26.50 15.24
N MET A 339 -5.56 25.72 14.16
CA MET A 339 -4.38 25.09 13.57
C MET A 339 -3.42 26.14 13.04
N GLN A 340 -2.23 26.14 13.60
CA GLN A 340 -1.15 26.97 13.10
C GLN A 340 -0.34 26.18 12.07
N TYR A 341 -0.26 26.73 10.87
CA TYR A 341 0.58 26.19 9.82
C TYR A 341 1.97 26.84 9.88
N ASN A 342 2.97 26.09 9.50
CA ASN A 342 4.32 26.61 9.40
C ASN A 342 4.45 27.48 8.15
N GLU A 343 4.35 28.79 8.33
CA GLU A 343 4.47 29.78 7.24
C GLU A 343 5.93 29.99 6.78
N TYR A 344 6.88 29.31 7.40
CA TYR A 344 8.28 29.44 7.02
C TYR A 344 8.54 28.78 5.67
N VAL A 345 8.90 29.61 4.69
CA VAL A 345 9.37 29.14 3.37
C VAL A 345 10.81 28.69 3.52
N PRO A 346 11.11 27.37 3.47
CA PRO A 346 12.45 26.89 3.73
C PRO A 346 13.35 27.16 2.52
N PRO A 347 14.52 27.79 2.66
CA PRO A 347 15.46 27.84 1.57
C PRO A 347 15.91 26.43 1.20
N CYS A 348 15.81 26.09 -0.09
CA CYS A 348 16.33 24.83 -0.62
C CYS A 348 17.75 25.05 -1.12
N ILE A 349 18.68 24.26 -0.63
CA ILE A 349 20.10 24.34 -1.01
C ILE A 349 20.56 23.04 -1.64
N ILE A 350 21.42 23.16 -2.65
CA ILE A 350 22.13 22.03 -3.24
C ILE A 350 23.40 21.83 -2.42
N THR A 351 23.55 20.66 -1.80
CA THR A 351 24.62 20.38 -0.85
C THR A 351 25.82 19.72 -1.49
N ARG A 352 25.59 18.85 -2.49
CA ARG A 352 26.64 18.04 -3.06
C ARG A 352 26.27 17.56 -4.46
N ILE A 353 27.28 17.39 -5.31
CA ILE A 353 27.18 16.66 -6.57
C ILE A 353 28.16 15.52 -6.51
N LYS A 354 27.67 14.30 -6.69
CA LYS A 354 28.50 13.09 -6.79
C LYS A 354 28.60 12.71 -8.26
N LYS A 355 29.80 12.46 -8.73
CA LYS A 355 30.08 11.99 -10.09
C LYS A 355 30.62 10.58 -10.00
N ASN A 356 30.01 9.66 -10.71
CA ASN A 356 30.47 8.29 -10.83
C ASN A 356 31.11 8.10 -12.20
N TYR A 357 32.38 7.74 -12.23
CA TYR A 357 33.15 7.54 -13.45
C TYR A 357 32.98 6.09 -13.94
N PHE A 358 33.36 5.83 -15.18
CA PHE A 358 33.37 4.49 -15.76
C PHE A 358 34.37 3.56 -15.06
N ASP A 359 35.44 4.11 -14.49
CA ASP A 359 36.41 3.37 -13.68
C ASP A 359 36.03 3.48 -12.20
N GLU A 360 35.71 2.38 -11.55
CA GLU A 360 35.14 2.32 -10.19
C GLU A 360 36.09 2.88 -9.09
N THR A 361 37.30 3.21 -9.43
CA THR A 361 38.32 3.69 -8.48
C THR A 361 38.23 5.19 -8.15
N PHE A 362 37.41 5.98 -8.86
CA PHE A 362 37.32 7.43 -8.66
C PHE A 362 35.89 7.91 -8.49
N SER A 363 35.47 8.16 -7.25
CA SER A 363 34.29 8.98 -6.95
C SER A 363 34.74 10.36 -6.45
N GLU A 364 34.57 11.40 -7.25
CA GLU A 364 34.74 12.78 -6.78
C GLU A 364 33.47 13.29 -6.12
N ASN A 365 33.54 13.58 -4.83
CA ASN A 365 32.51 14.30 -4.11
C ASN A 365 32.78 15.81 -4.21
N PHE A 366 32.05 16.49 -5.06
CA PHE A 366 32.11 17.95 -5.15
C PHE A 366 31.14 18.56 -4.12
N MET A 367 31.67 19.14 -3.05
CA MET A 367 30.87 19.93 -2.11
C MET A 367 30.67 21.31 -2.71
N VAL A 368 29.41 21.68 -2.92
CA VAL A 368 29.05 23.08 -3.20
C VAL A 368 29.13 23.81 -1.87
N SER A 369 30.33 24.25 -1.53
CA SER A 369 30.58 25.02 -0.31
C SER A 369 29.93 26.39 -0.42
N ASN A 370 29.22 26.81 0.62
CA ASN A 370 28.72 28.18 0.82
C ASN A 370 29.83 29.19 1.14
N SER A 371 31.05 29.00 0.66
CA SER A 371 32.08 30.02 0.79
C SER A 371 31.88 31.12 -0.24
N ASN A 372 31.15 32.16 0.16
CA ASN A 372 31.11 33.54 -0.36
C ASN A 372 31.17 33.80 -1.88
N THR A 373 30.91 32.82 -2.72
CA THR A 373 30.45 33.05 -4.08
C THR A 373 28.98 32.72 -4.11
N SER A 374 28.15 33.75 -4.07
CA SER A 374 26.72 33.67 -4.33
C SER A 374 26.53 32.75 -5.53
N ILE A 375 25.76 31.66 -5.35
CA ILE A 375 25.17 30.94 -6.47
C ILE A 375 24.05 31.87 -6.98
N ASP A 376 24.39 33.04 -7.40
CA ASP A 376 23.60 33.87 -8.27
C ASP A 376 23.57 33.16 -9.60
N GLY A 377 22.44 32.65 -10.03
CA GLY A 377 22.03 32.21 -11.35
C GLY A 377 23.04 31.86 -12.46
N SER A 378 24.32 32.02 -12.20
CA SER A 378 25.43 31.85 -13.15
C SER A 378 26.41 30.74 -12.81
N SER A 379 26.27 30.04 -11.68
CA SER A 379 27.15 28.92 -11.33
C SER A 379 26.84 27.72 -12.23
N SER A 380 27.76 27.37 -13.09
CA SER A 380 27.65 26.20 -13.95
C SER A 380 28.65 25.14 -13.51
N VAL A 381 28.17 23.91 -13.36
CA VAL A 381 29.01 22.74 -13.15
C VAL A 381 29.28 22.09 -14.48
N MET A 382 30.57 21.84 -14.77
CA MET A 382 30.95 21.07 -15.95
C MET A 382 31.07 19.60 -15.59
N ILE A 383 30.47 18.76 -16.38
CA ILE A 383 30.56 17.30 -16.30
C ILE A 383 31.22 16.83 -17.60
N ASN A 384 32.32 16.08 -17.45
CA ASN A 384 33.03 15.52 -18.59
C ASN A 384 32.41 14.18 -19.03
N HIS A 385 32.78 13.73 -20.20
CA HIS A 385 32.26 12.52 -20.82
C HIS A 385 32.59 11.20 -20.09
N GLU A 386 33.53 11.23 -19.14
CA GLU A 386 33.97 10.06 -18.35
C GLU A 386 32.96 9.73 -17.23
N VAL A 387 32.05 10.66 -16.93
CA VAL A 387 31.06 10.48 -15.89
C VAL A 387 29.91 9.65 -16.44
N LYS A 388 29.74 8.44 -15.89
CA LYS A 388 28.67 7.50 -16.23
C LYS A 388 27.33 7.94 -15.67
N SER A 389 27.35 8.38 -14.42
CA SER A 389 26.17 8.89 -13.72
C SER A 389 26.56 9.97 -12.73
N PHE A 390 25.62 10.81 -12.37
CA PHE A 390 25.81 11.76 -11.30
C PHE A 390 24.56 11.87 -10.46
N SER A 391 24.73 12.22 -9.19
CA SER A 391 23.62 12.56 -8.30
C SER A 391 23.82 13.96 -7.73
N ILE A 392 22.72 14.64 -7.50
CA ILE A 392 22.65 15.97 -6.90
C ILE A 392 21.93 15.82 -5.57
N ASP A 393 22.64 16.08 -4.47
CA ASP A 393 22.09 16.05 -3.12
C ASP A 393 21.59 17.48 -2.78
N PHE A 394 20.39 17.59 -2.23
CA PHE A 394 19.76 18.85 -1.84
C PHE A 394 19.03 18.71 -0.51
N VAL A 395 18.77 19.84 0.14
CA VAL A 395 18.05 19.88 1.41
C VAL A 395 17.27 21.18 1.57
N ALA A 396 16.05 21.09 2.05
CA ALA A 396 15.27 22.23 2.54
C ALA A 396 15.65 22.51 4.01
N LEU A 397 16.00 23.74 4.32
CA LEU A 397 16.41 24.13 5.67
C LEU A 397 15.19 24.41 6.56
N ASN A 398 14.30 23.42 6.62
CA ASN A 398 13.24 23.36 7.62
C ASN A 398 13.60 22.29 8.66
N TYR A 399 13.76 22.71 9.90
CA TYR A 399 14.14 21.84 11.02
C TYR A 399 12.94 21.44 11.88
N HIS A 400 11.76 22.06 11.63
CA HIS A 400 10.51 21.65 12.25
C HIS A 400 9.99 20.44 11.46
N GLN A 401 9.90 19.28 12.10
CA GLN A 401 9.46 18.03 11.49
C GLN A 401 10.11 17.73 10.12
N SER A 402 11.43 17.82 10.04
CA SER A 402 12.21 17.68 8.79
C SER A 402 11.98 16.37 8.03
N VAL A 403 11.40 15.35 8.67
CA VAL A 403 10.98 14.08 8.07
C VAL A 403 9.82 14.27 7.09
N LYS A 404 9.00 15.30 7.30
CA LYS A 404 7.86 15.66 6.44
C LYS A 404 8.23 16.55 5.27
N ASN A 405 9.43 17.09 5.23
CA ASN A 405 9.88 17.88 4.08
C ASN A 405 9.74 17.06 2.80
N ARG A 406 9.18 17.65 1.76
CA ARG A 406 9.00 17.05 0.45
C ARG A 406 9.86 17.79 -0.56
N TYR A 407 10.23 17.08 -1.61
CA TYR A 407 11.10 17.62 -2.64
C TYR A 407 10.51 17.34 -4.02
N ARG A 408 10.70 18.30 -4.92
CA ARG A 408 10.49 18.11 -6.36
C ARG A 408 11.63 18.74 -7.12
N TYR A 409 11.98 18.13 -8.24
CA TYR A 409 13.05 18.62 -9.09
C TYR A 409 12.74 18.38 -10.55
N LYS A 410 13.48 19.08 -11.39
CA LYS A 410 13.37 18.99 -12.83
C LYS A 410 14.71 19.31 -13.48
N LEU A 411 15.13 18.55 -14.47
CA LEU A 411 16.33 18.77 -15.28
C LEU A 411 15.93 19.10 -16.72
N GLU A 412 15.84 20.35 -17.06
CA GLU A 412 15.47 20.81 -18.42
C GLU A 412 16.68 20.78 -19.36
N PRO A 413 16.54 20.33 -20.62
CA PRO A 413 15.34 19.80 -21.30
C PRO A 413 15.17 18.27 -21.22
N PHE A 414 15.75 17.59 -20.21
CA PHE A 414 15.67 16.13 -20.07
C PHE A 414 14.32 15.69 -19.52
N ASP A 415 13.88 16.30 -18.42
CA ASP A 415 12.59 16.01 -17.79
C ASP A 415 11.50 16.90 -18.43
N ARG A 416 10.34 16.31 -18.75
CA ARG A 416 9.18 17.05 -19.27
C ARG A 416 8.48 17.80 -18.14
N ASP A 417 8.28 17.14 -17.02
CA ASP A 417 7.54 17.65 -15.87
C ASP A 417 8.35 17.56 -14.57
N TRP A 418 7.80 18.09 -13.48
CA TRP A 418 8.38 17.97 -12.15
C TRP A 418 8.37 16.52 -11.68
N ILE A 419 9.52 16.07 -11.19
CA ILE A 419 9.65 14.78 -10.51
C ILE A 419 9.49 15.01 -9.00
N TYR A 420 8.46 14.42 -8.43
CA TYR A 420 8.20 14.47 -6.99
C TYR A 420 8.94 13.31 -6.30
N SER A 421 9.99 13.61 -5.55
CA SER A 421 10.82 12.61 -4.87
C SER A 421 10.39 12.33 -3.43
N GLY A 422 9.27 12.92 -2.98
CA GLY A 422 8.82 12.75 -1.59
C GLY A 422 9.86 13.26 -0.61
N GLY A 423 10.28 12.43 0.34
CA GLY A 423 11.32 12.77 1.32
C GLY A 423 12.77 12.52 0.85
N LEU A 424 12.98 12.03 -0.37
CA LEU A 424 14.32 11.75 -0.88
C LEU A 424 15.03 13.05 -1.22
N ARG A 425 16.25 13.20 -0.72
CA ARG A 425 17.06 14.43 -0.79
C ARG A 425 18.12 14.39 -1.89
N PHE A 426 17.90 13.60 -2.92
CA PHE A 426 18.79 13.51 -4.08
C PHE A 426 18.04 13.22 -5.37
N ALA A 427 18.63 13.67 -6.47
CA ALA A 427 18.24 13.32 -7.83
C ALA A 427 19.42 12.61 -8.51
N SER A 428 19.15 11.55 -9.25
CA SER A 428 20.20 10.79 -9.95
C SER A 428 19.89 10.73 -11.44
N TYR A 429 20.91 10.97 -12.26
CA TYR A 429 20.81 10.99 -13.71
C TYR A 429 21.91 10.16 -14.34
N ASN A 430 21.54 9.38 -15.35
CA ASN A 430 22.45 8.52 -16.08
C ASN A 430 22.38 8.88 -17.57
N ASN A 431 23.48 8.71 -18.25
CA ASN A 431 23.57 8.71 -19.71
C ASN A 431 22.96 9.96 -20.40
N LEU A 432 23.23 11.14 -19.83
CA LEU A 432 22.81 12.38 -20.43
C LEU A 432 23.63 12.74 -21.68
N GLY A 433 22.94 13.20 -22.69
CA GLY A 433 23.56 13.64 -23.94
C GLY A 433 24.32 14.97 -23.79
N ARG A 434 25.06 15.34 -24.85
CA ARG A 434 25.72 16.65 -24.97
C ARG A 434 24.69 17.75 -24.97
N ASN A 435 24.55 18.47 -23.88
CA ASN A 435 23.69 19.62 -23.76
C ASN A 435 24.09 20.50 -22.58
N THR A 436 23.45 21.64 -22.47
CA THR A 436 23.42 22.41 -21.22
C THR A 436 22.07 22.18 -20.58
N TYR A 437 22.09 21.65 -19.38
CA TYR A 437 20.88 21.34 -18.60
C TYR A 437 20.73 22.37 -17.49
N ASN A 438 19.47 22.64 -17.15
CA ASN A 438 19.12 23.49 -16.04
C ASN A 438 18.41 22.65 -14.97
N PHE A 439 19.11 22.29 -13.91
CA PHE A 439 18.52 21.58 -12.79
C PHE A 439 17.83 22.56 -11.89
N THR A 440 16.54 22.35 -11.65
CA THR A 440 15.72 23.16 -10.75
C THR A 440 15.19 22.27 -9.65
N VAL A 441 15.33 22.69 -8.40
CA VAL A 441 14.85 21.95 -7.23
C VAL A 441 14.11 22.88 -6.29
N GLN A 442 13.05 22.36 -5.69
CA GLN A 442 12.30 22.98 -4.60
C GLN A 442 12.14 21.97 -3.47
N GLY A 443 12.18 22.47 -2.25
CA GLY A 443 11.83 21.70 -1.07
C GLY A 443 10.66 22.36 -0.35
N SER A 444 9.78 21.59 0.24
CA SER A 444 8.72 22.13 1.08
C SER A 444 9.08 22.05 2.56
N ASN A 445 8.37 22.85 3.35
CA ASN A 445 8.31 22.62 4.79
C ASN A 445 7.37 21.44 5.13
N ASP A 446 7.18 21.17 6.40
CA ASP A 446 6.32 20.11 6.94
C ASP A 446 4.82 20.30 6.63
N ASP A 447 4.38 21.52 6.32
CA ASP A 447 3.00 21.85 5.93
C ASP A 447 2.82 22.00 4.40
N GLY A 448 3.83 21.62 3.60
CA GLY A 448 3.73 21.60 2.17
C GLY A 448 4.02 22.93 1.46
N LEU A 449 4.46 23.98 2.19
CA LEU A 449 4.82 25.26 1.59
C LEU A 449 6.17 25.15 0.88
N TRP A 450 6.16 25.33 -0.44
CA TRP A 450 7.32 25.15 -1.31
C TRP A 450 8.27 26.35 -1.26
N SER A 451 9.57 26.05 -1.27
CA SER A 451 10.64 27.04 -1.41
C SER A 451 10.60 27.75 -2.76
N ASP A 452 11.30 28.87 -2.83
CA ASP A 452 11.71 29.39 -4.13
C ASP A 452 12.55 28.36 -4.90
N PRO A 453 12.41 28.28 -6.23
CA PRO A 453 13.16 27.33 -7.05
C PRO A 453 14.67 27.64 -7.01
N LYS A 454 15.46 26.65 -6.58
CA LYS A 454 16.92 26.71 -6.68
C LYS A 454 17.37 26.11 -7.98
N GLN A 455 18.16 26.86 -8.75
CA GLN A 455 18.66 26.46 -10.07
C GLN A 455 20.15 26.18 -10.08
N LEU A 456 20.56 25.19 -10.87
CA LEU A 456 21.94 24.84 -11.13
C LEU A 456 22.11 24.51 -12.61
N LYS A 457 23.02 25.25 -13.29
CA LYS A 457 23.34 25.00 -14.68
C LYS A 457 24.39 23.89 -14.79
N ILE A 458 24.10 22.84 -15.57
CA ILE A 458 24.98 21.68 -15.76
C ILE A 458 25.35 21.60 -17.23
N LYS A 459 26.64 21.72 -17.53
CA LYS A 459 27.16 21.66 -18.89
C LYS A 459 27.92 20.37 -19.11
N PHE A 460 27.41 19.51 -19.98
CA PHE A 460 28.14 18.32 -20.41
C PHE A 460 29.15 18.66 -21.48
N VAL A 461 30.42 18.39 -21.15
CA VAL A 461 31.52 18.55 -22.07
C VAL A 461 31.73 17.25 -22.84
N PRO A 462 31.60 17.25 -24.17
CA PRO A 462 31.77 16.03 -24.93
C PRO A 462 33.23 15.56 -24.94
N HIS A 463 33.41 14.27 -25.23
CA HIS A 463 34.73 13.72 -25.49
C HIS A 463 35.47 14.61 -26.53
N PRO A 464 36.77 14.88 -26.35
CA PRO A 464 37.54 15.71 -27.29
C PRO A 464 37.36 15.27 -28.73
N LEU A 465 37.22 13.98 -28.97
CA LEU A 465 36.96 13.40 -30.30
C LEU A 465 35.53 13.66 -30.85
N LEU A 466 34.61 14.18 -30.04
CA LEU A 466 33.26 14.62 -30.42
C LEU A 466 33.15 16.16 -30.42
N SER A 467 34.26 16.86 -30.30
CA SER A 467 34.31 18.33 -30.39
C SER A 467 34.15 18.81 -31.86
N TYR A 468 33.79 20.10 -32.05
CA TYR A 468 33.71 20.67 -33.40
C TYR A 468 35.03 20.54 -34.15
N TRP A 469 36.15 20.64 -33.45
CA TRP A 469 37.49 20.40 -34.02
C TRP A 469 37.69 18.96 -34.47
N ALA A 470 37.22 18.00 -33.67
CA ALA A 470 37.28 16.58 -34.05
C ALA A 470 36.39 16.31 -35.27
N PHE A 471 35.18 16.90 -35.31
CA PHE A 471 34.31 16.78 -36.49
C PHE A 471 34.93 17.43 -37.74
N SER A 472 35.67 18.54 -37.59
CA SER A 472 36.44 19.13 -38.69
C SER A 472 37.55 18.21 -39.17
N VAL A 473 38.26 17.56 -38.24
CA VAL A 473 39.26 16.53 -38.54
C VAL A 473 38.62 15.31 -39.20
N TYR A 474 37.44 14.86 -38.68
CA TYR A 474 36.69 13.75 -39.28
C TYR A 474 36.18 14.09 -40.67
N ALA A 475 35.70 15.33 -40.88
CA ALA A 475 35.30 15.79 -42.22
C ALA A 475 36.47 15.75 -43.21
N ILE A 476 37.66 16.13 -42.76
CA ILE A 476 38.88 16.01 -43.56
C ILE A 476 39.24 14.53 -43.80
N LEU A 477 39.17 13.71 -42.76
CA LEU A 477 39.45 12.27 -42.86
C LEU A 477 38.42 11.57 -43.73
N VAL A 478 37.13 11.93 -43.60
CA VAL A 478 36.05 11.40 -44.46
C VAL A 478 36.26 11.84 -45.90
N SER A 479 36.66 13.10 -46.14
CA SER A 479 36.99 13.56 -47.48
C SER A 479 38.18 12.82 -48.08
N VAL A 480 39.22 12.58 -47.28
CA VAL A 480 40.35 11.73 -47.66
C VAL A 480 39.89 10.25 -47.79
N GLY A 481 39.02 9.79 -46.90
CA GLY A 481 38.45 8.43 -46.96
C GLY A 481 37.55 8.19 -48.15
N ILE A 482 36.74 9.20 -48.55
CA ILE A 482 35.95 9.16 -49.80
C ILE A 482 36.87 9.12 -51.00
N PHE A 483 37.98 9.84 -50.96
CA PHE A 483 38.99 9.80 -52.01
C PHE A 483 39.69 8.44 -52.09
N VAL A 484 40.02 7.86 -50.94
CA VAL A 484 40.57 6.51 -50.83
C VAL A 484 39.53 5.44 -51.17
N TYR A 485 38.25 5.63 -50.75
CA TYR A 485 37.14 4.72 -51.06
C TYR A 485 36.80 4.68 -52.50
N MET A 486 36.84 5.81 -53.22
CA MET A 486 36.71 5.82 -54.68
C MET A 486 37.82 5.00 -55.36
N ARG A 487 38.98 4.93 -54.72
CA ARG A 487 40.13 4.10 -55.17
C ARG A 487 39.98 2.62 -54.75
N HIS A 488 39.18 2.38 -53.71
CA HIS A 488 39.07 1.03 -53.09
C HIS A 488 37.74 0.29 -53.37
N ARG A 489 36.94 0.79 -54.32
CA ARG A 489 35.69 0.14 -54.74
C ARG A 489 35.92 -1.25 -55.35
N MET A 490 37.16 -1.72 -55.40
CA MET A 490 37.52 -3.05 -55.88
C MET A 490 37.65 -4.12 -54.76
N HIS A 491 37.38 -3.80 -53.52
CA HIS A 491 37.43 -4.81 -52.45
C HIS A 491 36.05 -5.10 -51.80
N LYS A 492 35.13 -5.54 -52.63
CA LYS A 492 33.74 -5.88 -52.28
C LYS A 492 33.61 -7.24 -51.57
N GLN A 493 34.59 -7.70 -50.83
CA GLN A 493 34.55 -9.02 -50.18
C GLN A 493 34.64 -9.03 -48.63
N LYS A 494 34.59 -7.87 -47.97
CA LYS A 494 34.71 -7.86 -46.48
C LYS A 494 33.42 -7.66 -45.73
N SER A 495 32.29 -7.36 -46.34
CA SER A 495 31.04 -7.07 -45.62
C SER A 495 30.27 -8.36 -45.16
N GLN A 496 30.64 -9.53 -45.64
CA GLN A 496 30.01 -10.79 -45.15
C GLN A 496 30.61 -11.29 -43.84
N LEU A 497 31.81 -10.89 -43.47
CA LEU A 497 32.50 -11.40 -42.28
C LEU A 497 32.07 -10.70 -40.97
N GLU A 498 31.53 -9.49 -41.06
CA GLU A 498 31.10 -8.73 -39.86
C GLU A 498 29.70 -9.12 -39.36
N GLU A 499 28.84 -9.55 -40.28
CA GLU A 499 27.50 -10.01 -39.93
C GLU A 499 27.55 -11.39 -39.21
N GLU A 500 28.41 -12.28 -39.72
CA GLU A 500 28.70 -13.57 -39.05
C GLU A 500 29.31 -13.35 -37.64
N ARG A 501 30.09 -12.28 -37.46
CA ARG A 501 30.73 -12.04 -36.18
C ARG A 501 29.75 -11.51 -35.13
N ARG A 502 28.76 -10.73 -35.55
CA ARG A 502 27.75 -10.19 -34.66
C ARG A 502 26.76 -11.25 -34.18
N ILE A 503 26.38 -12.16 -35.10
CA ILE A 503 25.57 -13.35 -34.78
C ILE A 503 26.35 -14.24 -33.79
N LYS A 504 27.65 -14.40 -34.02
CA LYS A 504 28.49 -15.23 -33.16
C LYS A 504 28.67 -14.65 -31.73
N GLU A 505 28.75 -13.32 -31.59
CA GLU A 505 28.83 -12.66 -30.27
C GLU A 505 27.52 -12.79 -29.48
N LEU A 506 26.37 -12.80 -30.15
CA LEU A 506 25.05 -13.06 -29.53
C LEU A 506 24.86 -14.53 -29.21
N GLU A 507 25.32 -15.43 -30.08
CA GLU A 507 25.35 -16.86 -29.79
C GLU A 507 26.27 -17.20 -28.61
N GLU A 508 27.44 -16.56 -28.52
CA GLU A 508 28.35 -16.71 -27.36
C GLU A 508 27.71 -16.17 -26.05
N ALA A 509 26.95 -15.09 -26.10
CA ALA A 509 26.20 -14.56 -24.95
C ALA A 509 25.09 -15.51 -24.50
N ARG A 510 24.36 -16.10 -25.46
CA ARG A 510 23.35 -17.12 -25.21
C ARG A 510 23.98 -18.37 -24.60
N ASP A 511 25.04 -18.88 -25.22
CA ASP A 511 25.73 -20.08 -24.72
C ASP A 511 26.28 -19.86 -23.32
N PHE A 512 26.76 -18.66 -23.03
CA PHE A 512 27.18 -18.28 -21.69
C PHE A 512 26.01 -18.29 -20.72
N GLN A 513 24.88 -17.65 -21.05
CA GLN A 513 23.69 -17.66 -20.20
C GLN A 513 23.15 -19.07 -19.99
N MET A 514 23.03 -19.85 -21.05
CA MET A 514 22.58 -21.24 -20.97
C MET A 514 23.54 -22.13 -20.15
N SER A 515 24.83 -21.81 -20.12
CA SER A 515 25.80 -22.49 -19.26
C SER A 515 25.63 -22.20 -17.77
N LEU A 516 24.97 -21.08 -17.44
CA LEU A 516 24.66 -20.73 -16.05
C LEU A 516 23.45 -21.49 -15.51
N ILE A 517 22.55 -21.96 -16.37
CA ILE A 517 21.30 -22.64 -15.97
C ILE A 517 21.54 -24.16 -15.93
N PRO A 518 21.02 -24.89 -14.91
CA PRO A 518 21.16 -26.35 -14.85
C PRO A 518 20.62 -27.02 -16.10
N GLN A 519 21.41 -27.87 -16.74
CA GLN A 519 21.01 -28.55 -17.97
C GLN A 519 20.19 -29.83 -17.73
N SER A 520 20.15 -30.28 -16.50
CA SER A 520 19.37 -31.43 -16.05
C SER A 520 18.93 -31.25 -14.59
N PRO A 521 17.77 -31.80 -14.22
CA PRO A 521 17.34 -31.77 -12.85
C PRO A 521 18.28 -32.60 -11.95
N PRO A 522 18.42 -32.25 -10.66
CA PRO A 522 19.18 -33.07 -9.73
C PRO A 522 18.47 -34.41 -9.48
N GLU A 523 19.23 -35.48 -9.34
CA GLU A 523 18.68 -36.77 -8.88
C GLU A 523 18.26 -36.65 -7.41
N HIS A 524 17.02 -36.98 -7.10
CA HIS A 524 16.51 -36.96 -5.73
C HIS A 524 15.84 -38.32 -5.38
N PRO A 525 16.10 -38.87 -4.18
CA PRO A 525 15.53 -40.17 -3.82
C PRO A 525 14.00 -40.12 -3.75
N ASP A 526 13.43 -39.05 -3.25
CA ASP A 526 11.99 -38.91 -2.92
C ASP A 526 11.18 -38.17 -3.98
N TYR A 527 11.84 -37.54 -4.95
CA TYR A 527 11.16 -36.75 -5.97
C TYR A 527 11.57 -37.15 -7.38
N ASP A 528 10.60 -37.19 -8.28
CA ASP A 528 10.77 -37.23 -9.73
C ASP A 528 10.70 -35.78 -10.23
N ILE A 529 11.79 -35.29 -10.81
CA ILE A 529 11.94 -33.90 -11.20
C ILE A 529 12.17 -33.81 -12.70
N ALA A 530 11.40 -32.96 -13.34
CA ALA A 530 11.58 -32.65 -14.75
C ALA A 530 11.56 -31.14 -14.99
N LEU A 531 12.20 -30.74 -16.06
CA LEU A 531 12.29 -29.35 -16.47
C LEU A 531 12.24 -29.20 -17.98
N HIS A 532 11.72 -28.09 -18.43
CA HIS A 532 11.79 -27.65 -19.81
C HIS A 532 11.97 -26.14 -19.86
N MET A 533 12.84 -25.68 -20.76
CA MET A 533 13.03 -24.26 -21.06
C MET A 533 13.26 -24.07 -22.54
N LYS A 534 12.52 -23.16 -23.15
CA LYS A 534 12.64 -22.75 -24.54
C LYS A 534 12.63 -21.23 -24.61
N THR A 535 13.76 -20.66 -25.02
CA THR A 535 13.89 -19.19 -25.15
C THR A 535 13.30 -18.74 -26.49
N SER A 536 12.59 -17.61 -26.44
CA SER A 536 11.98 -16.94 -27.60
C SER A 536 12.99 -16.14 -28.40
N THR A 537 14.01 -15.62 -27.72
CA THR A 537 15.08 -14.78 -28.29
C THR A 537 16.46 -15.40 -28.04
N GLU A 538 17.50 -14.73 -28.57
CA GLU A 538 18.90 -15.17 -28.43
C GLU A 538 19.38 -15.10 -26.96
N VAL A 539 18.75 -14.30 -26.09
CA VAL A 539 19.04 -14.21 -24.64
C VAL A 539 17.73 -14.10 -23.89
N GLY A 540 17.37 -15.11 -23.08
CA GLY A 540 16.09 -15.22 -22.39
C GLY A 540 16.02 -14.46 -21.06
N GLY A 541 14.79 -14.20 -20.58
CA GLY A 541 14.47 -13.65 -19.27
C GLY A 541 14.22 -14.71 -18.20
N ASP A 542 13.87 -15.89 -18.62
CA ASP A 542 13.50 -17.00 -17.74
C ASP A 542 14.67 -17.59 -16.96
N TYR A 543 14.38 -18.03 -15.75
CA TYR A 543 15.36 -18.61 -14.84
C TYR A 543 14.75 -19.74 -14.00
N TYR A 544 15.48 -20.83 -13.87
CA TYR A 544 15.22 -21.86 -12.88
C TYR A 544 16.53 -22.38 -12.29
N ASP A 545 16.46 -22.86 -11.04
CA ASP A 545 17.61 -23.50 -10.40
C ASP A 545 17.18 -24.42 -9.24
N PHE A 546 18.11 -25.26 -8.81
CA PHE A 546 17.93 -26.21 -7.72
C PHE A 546 19.08 -26.08 -6.71
N PHE A 547 18.76 -26.01 -5.43
CA PHE A 547 19.74 -25.87 -4.35
C PHE A 547 19.50 -26.96 -3.31
N PRO A 548 20.11 -28.16 -3.49
CA PRO A 548 20.11 -29.18 -2.45
C PRO A 548 20.85 -28.69 -1.21
N GLN A 549 20.33 -28.98 -0.03
CA GLN A 549 20.93 -28.59 1.25
C GLN A 549 21.49 -29.80 1.98
N ASP A 550 22.44 -29.57 2.88
CA ASP A 550 23.09 -30.62 3.67
C ASP A 550 22.11 -31.34 4.64
N ASP A 551 20.98 -30.71 4.98
CA ASP A 551 19.91 -31.29 5.80
C ASP A 551 18.97 -32.21 5.02
N GLY A 552 19.20 -32.41 3.75
CA GLY A 552 18.35 -33.22 2.85
C GLY A 552 17.15 -32.46 2.29
N SER A 553 16.96 -31.19 2.62
CA SER A 553 15.95 -30.33 1.96
C SER A 553 16.48 -29.82 0.63
N MET A 554 15.59 -29.41 -0.27
CA MET A 554 15.93 -28.88 -1.57
C MET A 554 15.12 -27.62 -1.85
N TYR A 555 15.81 -26.55 -2.26
CA TYR A 555 15.14 -25.39 -2.80
C TYR A 555 15.03 -25.49 -4.32
N VAL A 556 13.87 -25.12 -4.83
CA VAL A 556 13.58 -25.03 -6.25
C VAL A 556 13.11 -23.61 -6.54
N VAL A 557 13.65 -23.03 -7.58
CA VAL A 557 13.33 -21.67 -8.02
C VAL A 557 12.88 -21.70 -9.46
N CYS A 558 11.84 -20.92 -9.77
CA CYS A 558 11.40 -20.61 -11.12
C CYS A 558 11.09 -19.12 -11.17
N GLY A 559 11.60 -18.41 -12.14
CA GLY A 559 11.44 -16.97 -12.24
C GLY A 559 11.52 -16.46 -13.65
N ASP A 560 11.05 -15.24 -13.86
CA ASP A 560 11.11 -14.50 -15.10
C ASP A 560 11.55 -13.05 -14.87
N ALA A 561 12.44 -12.56 -15.72
CA ALA A 561 12.90 -11.17 -15.71
C ALA A 561 12.10 -10.36 -16.73
N THR A 562 11.49 -9.26 -16.29
CA THR A 562 10.68 -8.39 -17.16
C THR A 562 11.43 -7.99 -18.44
N GLY A 563 10.83 -8.33 -19.60
CA GLY A 563 11.35 -8.07 -20.94
C GLY A 563 12.36 -9.11 -21.41
N HIS A 564 12.95 -8.91 -22.58
CA HIS A 564 13.83 -9.89 -23.25
C HIS A 564 15.21 -9.28 -23.60
N GLY A 565 16.16 -10.12 -23.96
CA GLY A 565 17.49 -9.75 -24.41
C GLY A 565 18.47 -9.51 -23.27
N LEU A 566 19.56 -8.78 -23.53
CA LEU A 566 20.72 -8.69 -22.63
C LEU A 566 20.39 -8.22 -21.21
N ASN A 567 19.46 -7.27 -21.05
CA ASN A 567 19.09 -6.78 -19.73
C ASN A 567 18.36 -7.83 -18.87
N ALA A 568 17.48 -8.60 -19.50
CA ALA A 568 16.80 -9.72 -18.85
C ALA A 568 17.81 -10.82 -18.48
N GLY A 569 18.73 -11.17 -19.39
CA GLY A 569 19.81 -12.12 -19.11
C GLY A 569 20.77 -11.65 -18.00
N MET A 570 21.03 -10.34 -17.90
CA MET A 570 21.77 -9.77 -16.77
C MET A 570 21.01 -9.93 -15.46
N MET A 571 19.69 -9.72 -15.45
CA MET A 571 18.86 -9.91 -14.27
C MET A 571 18.89 -11.37 -13.80
N VAL A 572 18.79 -12.31 -14.74
CA VAL A 572 18.95 -13.77 -14.48
C VAL A 572 20.29 -14.04 -13.80
N SER A 573 21.38 -13.51 -14.37
CA SER A 573 22.73 -13.70 -13.83
C SER A 573 22.87 -13.15 -12.42
N ILE A 574 22.30 -11.96 -12.17
CA ILE A 574 22.29 -11.30 -10.85
C ILE A 574 21.45 -12.11 -9.86
N THR A 575 20.31 -12.61 -10.29
CA THR A 575 19.43 -13.46 -9.49
C THR A 575 20.14 -14.72 -9.06
N LYS A 576 20.77 -15.40 -10.01
CA LYS A 576 21.58 -16.60 -9.73
C LYS A 576 22.71 -16.29 -8.75
N ALA A 577 23.52 -15.27 -9.00
CA ALA A 577 24.61 -14.88 -8.13
C ALA A 577 24.12 -14.51 -6.74
N GLY A 578 22.98 -13.81 -6.64
CA GLY A 578 22.33 -13.44 -5.38
C GLY A 578 21.86 -14.65 -4.58
N LEU A 579 21.34 -15.67 -5.24
CA LEU A 579 20.92 -16.92 -4.61
C LEU A 579 22.13 -17.74 -4.13
N TYR A 580 23.17 -17.91 -4.93
CA TYR A 580 24.39 -18.61 -4.53
C TYR A 580 25.14 -17.94 -3.39
N GLY A 581 24.97 -16.64 -3.21
CA GLY A 581 25.55 -15.87 -2.08
C GLY A 581 24.62 -15.75 -0.88
N SER A 582 23.47 -16.39 -0.88
CA SER A 582 22.44 -16.29 0.19
C SER A 582 22.46 -17.52 1.10
N ASP A 583 22.22 -17.27 2.40
CA ASP A 583 21.87 -18.36 3.31
C ASP A 583 20.42 -18.81 3.05
N PHE A 584 20.21 -20.10 2.94
CA PHE A 584 18.89 -20.70 2.70
C PHE A 584 18.19 -21.07 4.02
N ASP A 585 17.50 -20.10 4.66
CA ASP A 585 16.73 -20.35 5.88
C ASP A 585 15.28 -20.78 5.56
N THR A 586 14.48 -19.81 5.07
CA THR A 586 13.13 -20.04 4.55
C THR A 586 12.99 -19.40 3.16
N PRO A 587 12.11 -19.90 2.30
CA PRO A 587 11.85 -19.28 1.00
C PRO A 587 11.61 -17.79 1.09
N ALA A 588 10.74 -17.35 1.98
CA ALA A 588 10.40 -15.94 2.17
C ALA A 588 11.60 -15.08 2.62
N SER A 589 12.42 -15.56 3.57
CA SER A 589 13.59 -14.83 4.04
C SER A 589 14.67 -14.71 2.96
N THR A 590 14.88 -15.78 2.20
CA THR A 590 15.82 -15.82 1.08
C THR A 590 15.37 -14.87 -0.03
N THR A 591 14.10 -14.90 -0.40
CA THR A 591 13.49 -13.99 -1.38
C THR A 591 13.58 -12.53 -0.93
N THR A 592 13.38 -12.25 0.36
CA THR A 592 13.55 -10.90 0.92
C THR A 592 14.99 -10.40 0.83
N ARG A 593 15.99 -11.26 1.06
CA ARG A 593 17.41 -10.92 0.90
C ARG A 593 17.75 -10.68 -0.57
N LEU A 594 17.28 -11.56 -1.44
CA LEU A 594 17.47 -11.42 -2.88
C LEU A 594 16.86 -10.13 -3.43
N ASN A 595 15.65 -9.76 -2.96
CA ASN A 595 15.03 -8.48 -3.31
C ASN A 595 15.90 -7.27 -2.94
N LYS A 596 16.52 -7.30 -1.75
CA LYS A 596 17.44 -6.22 -1.32
C LYS A 596 18.66 -6.13 -2.25
N THR A 597 19.21 -7.27 -2.65
CA THR A 597 20.35 -7.35 -3.56
C THR A 597 19.98 -6.79 -4.94
N ILE A 598 18.89 -7.26 -5.52
CA ILE A 598 18.41 -6.81 -6.83
C ILE A 598 18.08 -5.30 -6.79
N LYS A 599 17.42 -4.84 -5.72
CA LYS A 599 17.08 -3.41 -5.56
C LYS A 599 18.29 -2.53 -5.37
N ALA A 600 19.36 -3.04 -4.77
CA ALA A 600 20.58 -2.29 -4.60
C ALA A 600 21.37 -2.09 -5.91
N ILE A 601 21.27 -3.06 -6.83
CA ILE A 601 21.93 -3.02 -8.15
C ILE A 601 21.18 -2.09 -9.12
N ASP A 602 19.86 -2.03 -9.00
CA ASP A 602 18.93 -1.13 -9.74
C ASP A 602 19.15 -1.08 -11.27
N LEU A 603 18.75 -2.15 -11.95
CA LEU A 603 18.76 -2.25 -13.42
C LEU A 603 17.60 -1.47 -14.09
N GLY A 604 17.27 -0.30 -13.58
CA GLY A 604 16.21 0.54 -14.16
C GLY A 604 14.81 -0.06 -14.03
N THR A 605 14.17 -0.37 -15.14
CA THR A 605 12.80 -0.93 -15.18
C THR A 605 12.76 -2.45 -15.05
N THR A 606 13.88 -3.15 -15.23
CA THR A 606 13.93 -4.61 -15.19
C THR A 606 13.71 -5.12 -13.76
N ARG A 607 12.79 -6.05 -13.61
CA ARG A 607 12.41 -6.70 -12.36
C ARG A 607 12.56 -8.20 -12.52
N MET A 608 12.48 -8.93 -11.43
CA MET A 608 12.53 -10.40 -11.43
C MET A 608 11.32 -10.94 -10.71
N SER A 609 10.42 -11.57 -11.42
CA SER A 609 9.38 -12.39 -10.83
C SER A 609 9.97 -13.73 -10.40
N LEU A 610 9.59 -14.26 -9.24
CA LEU A 610 10.23 -15.47 -8.71
C LEU A 610 9.28 -16.28 -7.83
N ASN A 611 9.15 -17.56 -8.14
CA ASN A 611 8.60 -18.58 -7.26
C ASN A 611 9.75 -19.35 -6.59
N MET A 612 9.66 -19.58 -5.28
CA MET A 612 10.63 -20.37 -4.54
C MET A 612 9.93 -21.37 -3.62
N ALA A 613 10.28 -22.64 -3.77
CA ALA A 613 9.80 -23.74 -2.95
C ALA A 613 10.96 -24.39 -2.19
N LYS A 614 10.78 -24.70 -0.90
CA LYS A 614 11.69 -25.56 -0.11
C LYS A 614 10.99 -26.87 0.20
N PHE A 615 11.49 -27.95 -0.36
CA PHE A 615 10.99 -29.28 -0.13
C PHE A 615 11.65 -29.93 1.09
N ASN A 616 10.84 -30.53 1.96
CA ASN A 616 11.31 -31.25 3.14
C ASN A 616 10.33 -32.37 3.48
N ASN A 617 10.77 -33.64 3.37
CA ASN A 617 10.10 -34.86 3.86
C ASN A 617 8.56 -34.92 3.70
N GLY A 618 8.04 -34.58 2.49
CA GLY A 618 6.60 -34.72 2.21
C GLY A 618 5.78 -33.45 2.42
N SER A 619 6.45 -32.34 2.61
CA SER A 619 5.86 -31.00 2.59
C SER A 619 6.78 -30.05 1.85
N PHE A 620 6.26 -28.91 1.46
CA PHE A 620 7.10 -27.82 0.97
C PHE A 620 6.61 -26.48 1.47
N ASP A 621 7.56 -25.61 1.74
CA ASP A 621 7.33 -24.22 2.02
C ASP A 621 7.47 -23.43 0.72
N PHE A 622 6.57 -22.51 0.48
CA PHE A 622 6.49 -21.78 -0.80
C PHE A 622 6.32 -20.29 -0.59
N THR A 623 6.94 -19.51 -1.45
CA THR A 623 6.77 -18.07 -1.57
C THR A 623 6.79 -17.64 -3.02
N SER A 624 6.14 -16.53 -3.32
CA SER A 624 6.08 -15.95 -4.66
C SER A 624 6.37 -14.45 -4.62
N ALA A 625 7.05 -13.98 -5.64
CA ALA A 625 7.36 -12.58 -5.88
C ALA A 625 6.91 -12.18 -7.30
N GLY A 626 5.60 -12.12 -7.53
CA GLY A 626 5.02 -11.65 -8.79
C GLY A 626 5.06 -12.65 -9.95
N MET A 627 5.24 -13.94 -9.68
CA MET A 627 5.13 -15.00 -10.69
C MET A 627 3.67 -15.41 -10.92
N PRO A 628 3.39 -16.03 -12.08
CA PRO A 628 2.17 -16.78 -12.30
C PRO A 628 1.88 -17.81 -11.19
N PRO A 629 0.61 -18.26 -11.07
CA PRO A 629 0.26 -19.27 -10.09
C PRO A 629 1.06 -20.56 -10.29
N ALA A 630 1.45 -21.18 -9.18
CA ALA A 630 1.93 -22.56 -9.19
C ALA A 630 0.73 -23.51 -9.04
N TYR A 631 0.84 -24.71 -9.57
CA TYR A 631 -0.22 -25.71 -9.52
C TYR A 631 0.21 -26.91 -8.70
N LEU A 632 -0.63 -27.28 -7.76
CA LEU A 632 -0.44 -28.46 -6.93
C LEU A 632 -1.46 -29.53 -7.30
N TYR A 633 -1.02 -30.48 -8.10
CA TYR A 633 -1.84 -31.66 -8.43
C TYR A 633 -1.90 -32.62 -7.24
N LYS A 634 -3.09 -33.01 -6.84
CA LYS A 634 -3.39 -33.95 -5.77
C LYS A 634 -3.80 -35.30 -6.36
N HIS A 635 -2.89 -36.28 -6.30
CA HIS A 635 -3.12 -37.60 -6.88
C HIS A 635 -4.37 -38.29 -6.34
N HIS A 636 -4.66 -38.14 -5.02
CA HIS A 636 -5.79 -38.81 -4.38
C HIS A 636 -7.15 -38.33 -4.87
N SER A 637 -7.31 -37.03 -5.13
CA SER A 637 -8.58 -36.42 -5.59
C SER A 637 -8.61 -36.20 -7.11
N GLY A 638 -7.46 -36.19 -7.77
CA GLY A 638 -7.32 -35.76 -9.16
C GLY A 638 -7.51 -34.27 -9.38
N GLU A 639 -7.57 -33.49 -8.32
CA GLU A 639 -7.77 -32.04 -8.35
C GLU A 639 -6.44 -31.30 -8.44
N VAL A 640 -6.50 -30.09 -8.97
CA VAL A 640 -5.37 -29.17 -9.04
C VAL A 640 -5.67 -27.94 -8.22
N ASP A 641 -4.95 -27.78 -7.12
CA ASP A 641 -4.96 -26.58 -6.33
C ASP A 641 -4.09 -25.51 -6.98
N GLU A 642 -4.64 -24.33 -7.18
CA GLU A 642 -3.91 -23.17 -7.66
C GLU A 642 -3.28 -22.41 -6.49
N ILE A 643 -1.96 -22.30 -6.48
CA ILE A 643 -1.22 -21.57 -5.46
C ILE A 643 -0.88 -20.18 -6.02
N LEU A 644 -1.74 -19.23 -5.78
CA LEU A 644 -1.53 -17.81 -6.12
C LEU A 644 -1.22 -17.02 -4.86
N ILE A 645 0.03 -16.58 -4.73
CA ILE A 645 0.44 -15.68 -3.65
C ILE A 645 0.67 -14.30 -4.25
N PRO A 646 -0.17 -13.31 -3.91
CA PRO A 646 0.02 -11.95 -4.40
C PRO A 646 1.36 -11.38 -3.94
N GLY A 647 2.13 -10.83 -4.85
CA GLY A 647 3.42 -10.24 -4.54
C GLY A 647 3.90 -9.31 -5.65
N LEU A 648 4.86 -8.47 -5.32
CA LEU A 648 5.54 -7.63 -6.31
C LEU A 648 6.82 -8.32 -6.77
N PRO A 649 7.17 -8.25 -8.06
CA PRO A 649 8.45 -8.70 -8.55
C PRO A 649 9.62 -8.11 -7.77
N LEU A 650 10.69 -8.85 -7.61
CA LEU A 650 11.91 -8.44 -6.94
C LEU A 650 12.49 -7.18 -7.57
N GLY A 651 13.01 -6.29 -6.75
CA GLY A 651 13.51 -4.99 -7.19
C GLY A 651 12.44 -3.91 -7.34
N SER A 652 11.16 -4.22 -7.17
CA SER A 652 10.07 -3.22 -7.23
C SER A 652 10.14 -2.25 -6.05
N MET A 653 10.29 -2.76 -4.84
CA MET A 653 10.31 -1.96 -3.63
C MET A 653 11.55 -2.28 -2.76
N LYS A 654 12.08 -1.26 -2.06
CA LYS A 654 13.24 -1.43 -1.18
C LYS A 654 12.92 -2.28 0.06
N LYS A 655 11.69 -2.20 0.55
CA LYS A 655 11.16 -3.03 1.64
C LYS A 655 9.96 -3.77 1.06
N ALA A 656 10.12 -5.04 0.85
CA ALA A 656 9.07 -5.97 0.51
C ALA A 656 9.21 -7.16 1.47
N ASP A 657 8.12 -7.55 2.07
CA ASP A 657 8.01 -8.79 2.81
C ASP A 657 7.26 -9.78 1.92
N PHE A 658 7.70 -11.02 1.94
CA PHE A 658 7.10 -12.09 1.14
C PHE A 658 6.47 -13.11 2.08
N ASP A 659 5.26 -13.52 1.75
CA ASP A 659 4.50 -14.47 2.55
C ASP A 659 5.06 -15.88 2.39
N LEU A 660 5.06 -16.63 3.48
CA LEU A 660 5.46 -18.03 3.51
C LEU A 660 4.24 -18.91 3.70
N HIS A 661 4.04 -19.84 2.80
CA HIS A 661 2.96 -20.81 2.87
C HIS A 661 3.54 -22.23 2.87
N SER A 662 2.97 -23.09 3.67
CA SER A 662 3.39 -24.49 3.78
C SER A 662 2.30 -25.40 3.24
N PHE A 663 2.68 -26.38 2.44
CA PHE A 663 1.80 -27.33 1.80
C PHE A 663 2.28 -28.74 2.04
N ASN A 664 1.34 -29.67 2.15
CA ASN A 664 1.65 -31.10 2.19
C ASN A 664 1.72 -31.66 0.77
N LEU A 665 2.67 -32.54 0.56
CA LEU A 665 2.87 -33.25 -0.70
C LEU A 665 2.83 -34.74 -0.40
N ASP A 666 1.74 -35.39 -0.77
CA ASP A 666 1.58 -36.84 -0.61
C ASP A 666 2.23 -37.61 -1.80
N SER A 667 2.36 -38.91 -1.67
CA SER A 667 2.98 -39.71 -2.75
C SER A 667 2.18 -39.58 -4.05
N ASN A 668 2.88 -39.36 -5.14
CA ASN A 668 2.39 -39.03 -6.50
C ASN A 668 1.74 -37.64 -6.66
N ASP A 669 1.65 -36.80 -5.63
CA ASP A 669 1.33 -35.38 -5.80
C ASP A 669 2.45 -34.68 -6.59
N ALA A 670 2.12 -33.65 -7.35
CA ALA A 670 3.08 -32.88 -8.14
C ALA A 670 2.90 -31.38 -7.99
N LEU A 671 4.00 -30.68 -7.74
CA LEU A 671 4.06 -29.21 -7.87
C LEU A 671 4.54 -28.86 -9.28
N VAL A 672 3.79 -28.03 -9.98
CA VAL A 672 4.12 -27.50 -11.30
C VAL A 672 4.34 -26.00 -11.21
N LEU A 673 5.53 -25.55 -11.57
CA LEU A 673 5.91 -24.15 -11.70
C LEU A 673 6.00 -23.80 -13.18
N ILE A 674 5.44 -22.67 -13.56
CA ILE A 674 5.43 -22.21 -14.94
C ILE A 674 5.83 -20.73 -15.02
N SER A 675 6.45 -20.31 -16.13
CA SER A 675 6.49 -18.90 -16.52
C SER A 675 5.22 -18.51 -17.30
N ASP A 676 5.05 -17.24 -17.56
CA ASP A 676 3.87 -16.71 -18.28
C ASP A 676 3.90 -17.05 -19.78
N GLY A 677 5.06 -17.36 -20.34
CA GLY A 677 5.18 -17.63 -21.78
C GLY A 677 4.34 -18.80 -22.31
N LEU A 678 3.96 -19.79 -21.46
CA LEU A 678 3.05 -20.84 -21.90
C LEU A 678 1.58 -20.38 -21.90
N PRO A 679 1.01 -19.84 -20.79
CA PRO A 679 -0.37 -19.36 -20.78
C PRO A 679 -0.59 -18.12 -21.67
N GLU A 680 0.45 -17.34 -21.93
CA GLU A 680 0.37 -16.13 -22.76
C GLU A 680 0.68 -16.38 -24.24
N CYS A 681 1.03 -17.60 -24.63
CA CYS A 681 1.26 -17.91 -26.04
C CYS A 681 0.00 -17.68 -26.89
N LEU A 682 0.22 -17.08 -28.07
CA LEU A 682 -0.85 -16.65 -28.95
C LEU A 682 -1.15 -17.67 -30.06
N ASN A 683 -2.42 -17.82 -30.38
CA ASN A 683 -2.85 -18.54 -31.59
C ASN A 683 -2.87 -17.60 -32.81
N HIS A 684 -3.21 -18.13 -33.98
CA HIS A 684 -3.31 -17.36 -35.23
C HIS A 684 -4.36 -16.21 -35.18
N GLU A 685 -5.29 -16.26 -34.24
CA GLU A 685 -6.33 -15.23 -34.04
C GLU A 685 -5.89 -14.15 -33.06
N GLY A 686 -4.71 -14.33 -32.44
CA GLY A 686 -4.16 -13.41 -31.44
C GLY A 686 -4.76 -13.59 -30.05
N GLU A 687 -5.37 -14.74 -29.77
CA GLU A 687 -5.91 -15.08 -28.47
C GLU A 687 -4.85 -15.83 -27.64
N MET A 688 -4.79 -15.54 -26.35
CA MET A 688 -3.90 -16.25 -25.40
C MET A 688 -4.46 -17.63 -25.07
N LEU A 689 -3.58 -18.56 -24.75
CA LEU A 689 -3.97 -19.89 -24.25
C LEU A 689 -4.70 -19.79 -22.91
N ASP A 690 -4.26 -18.84 -22.05
CA ASP A 690 -4.77 -18.60 -20.70
C ASP A 690 -4.43 -19.72 -19.70
N TYR A 691 -4.66 -19.44 -18.41
CA TYR A 691 -4.25 -20.29 -17.28
C TYR A 691 -5.16 -21.50 -17.07
N GLU A 692 -6.44 -21.41 -17.40
CA GLU A 692 -7.42 -22.48 -17.17
C GLU A 692 -7.14 -23.74 -18.03
N PRO A 693 -6.87 -23.64 -19.33
CA PRO A 693 -6.45 -24.81 -20.11
C PRO A 693 -5.16 -25.48 -19.62
N VAL A 694 -4.23 -24.68 -19.09
CA VAL A 694 -3.00 -25.21 -18.48
C VAL A 694 -3.33 -26.05 -17.24
N LYS A 695 -4.21 -25.55 -16.37
CA LYS A 695 -4.70 -26.24 -15.19
C LYS A 695 -5.44 -27.53 -15.52
N ASP A 696 -6.32 -27.50 -16.53
CA ASP A 696 -7.06 -28.66 -17.01
C ASP A 696 -6.12 -29.72 -17.59
N CYS A 697 -5.07 -29.31 -18.30
CA CYS A 697 -4.02 -30.20 -18.79
C CYS A 697 -3.29 -30.88 -17.64
N ILE A 698 -2.94 -30.15 -16.57
CA ILE A 698 -2.31 -30.69 -15.38
C ILE A 698 -3.25 -31.70 -14.69
N ALA A 699 -4.53 -31.33 -14.51
CA ALA A 699 -5.52 -32.22 -13.90
C ALA A 699 -5.68 -33.53 -14.63
N THR A 700 -5.67 -33.46 -15.96
CA THR A 700 -5.83 -34.64 -16.83
C THR A 700 -4.59 -35.55 -16.86
N ASN A 701 -3.39 -34.97 -16.78
CA ASN A 701 -2.13 -35.66 -16.99
C ASN A 701 -1.26 -35.79 -15.71
N GLY A 702 -1.74 -35.31 -14.55
CA GLY A 702 -0.99 -35.29 -13.30
C GLY A 702 -0.51 -36.66 -12.80
N ASP A 703 -1.13 -37.74 -13.24
CA ASP A 703 -0.71 -39.12 -12.90
C ASP A 703 0.55 -39.57 -13.66
N LYS A 704 0.90 -38.91 -14.76
CA LYS A 704 2.13 -39.25 -15.51
C LYS A 704 3.38 -38.93 -14.68
N SER A 705 4.55 -39.38 -15.16
CA SER A 705 5.83 -38.93 -14.60
C SER A 705 5.99 -37.39 -14.70
N ALA A 706 6.91 -36.83 -13.95
CA ALA A 706 7.20 -35.39 -14.03
C ALA A 706 7.48 -34.96 -15.49
N GLN A 707 8.27 -35.73 -16.23
CA GLN A 707 8.52 -35.45 -17.66
C GLN A 707 7.25 -35.60 -18.51
N GLY A 708 6.39 -36.56 -18.22
CA GLY A 708 5.14 -36.76 -18.95
C GLY A 708 4.12 -35.65 -18.75
N ILE A 709 4.15 -34.95 -17.59
CA ILE A 709 3.36 -33.74 -17.35
C ILE A 709 3.89 -32.62 -18.22
N ILE A 710 5.21 -32.40 -18.24
CA ILE A 710 5.86 -31.38 -19.07
C ILE A 710 5.55 -31.61 -20.57
N ASP A 711 5.73 -32.83 -21.05
CA ASP A 711 5.46 -33.13 -22.44
C ASP A 711 4.02 -32.82 -22.85
N SER A 712 3.06 -33.11 -21.96
CA SER A 712 1.64 -32.76 -22.18
C SER A 712 1.36 -31.27 -22.21
N LEU A 713 2.09 -30.47 -21.40
CA LEU A 713 1.97 -29.00 -21.39
C LEU A 713 2.61 -28.37 -22.63
N ILE A 714 3.72 -28.95 -23.11
CA ILE A 714 4.37 -28.54 -24.36
C ILE A 714 3.46 -28.83 -25.56
N ASP A 715 2.92 -30.04 -25.62
CA ASP A 715 1.98 -30.44 -26.67
C ASP A 715 0.76 -29.48 -26.72
N LEU A 716 0.20 -29.12 -25.56
CA LEU A 716 -0.89 -28.16 -25.44
C LEU A 716 -0.51 -26.79 -26.05
N GLY A 717 0.66 -26.26 -25.70
CA GLY A 717 1.14 -24.97 -26.23
C GLY A 717 1.44 -25.02 -27.72
N GLU A 718 2.08 -26.10 -28.20
CA GLU A 718 2.39 -26.29 -29.62
C GLU A 718 1.13 -26.47 -30.48
N GLU A 719 0.12 -27.20 -29.97
CA GLU A 719 -1.18 -27.31 -30.62
C GLU A 719 -1.89 -25.96 -30.70
N TRP A 720 -1.87 -25.17 -29.62
CA TRP A 720 -2.46 -23.83 -29.58
C TRP A 720 -1.80 -22.87 -30.57
N MET A 721 -0.48 -22.81 -30.54
CA MET A 721 0.30 -21.94 -31.42
C MET A 721 0.25 -22.38 -32.89
N SER A 722 -0.02 -23.66 -33.18
CA SER A 722 -0.15 -24.18 -34.54
C SER A 722 1.01 -23.78 -35.47
N GLY A 723 2.24 -23.78 -34.96
CA GLY A 723 3.47 -23.46 -35.69
C GLY A 723 3.90 -22.00 -35.67
N LEU A 724 3.24 -21.12 -34.92
CA LEU A 724 3.75 -19.77 -34.60
C LEU A 724 4.95 -19.90 -33.66
N MET A 725 5.87 -18.95 -33.75
CA MET A 725 6.93 -18.81 -32.75
C MET A 725 6.36 -18.06 -31.54
N ASN A 726 6.68 -18.51 -30.34
CA ASN A 726 6.32 -17.78 -29.14
C ASN A 726 7.16 -16.51 -29.01
N ASP A 727 6.53 -15.43 -28.59
CA ASP A 727 7.19 -14.14 -28.39
C ASP A 727 7.90 -14.06 -27.03
N ASP A 728 7.62 -14.99 -26.10
CA ASP A 728 8.22 -15.03 -24.76
C ASP A 728 8.82 -16.40 -24.43
N ASP A 729 9.67 -16.44 -23.41
CA ASP A 729 10.34 -17.65 -22.95
C ASP A 729 9.34 -18.59 -22.26
N ILE A 730 9.47 -19.90 -22.47
CA ILE A 730 8.64 -20.90 -21.80
C ILE A 730 9.51 -21.71 -20.85
N THR A 731 9.20 -21.63 -19.56
CA THR A 731 9.86 -22.42 -18.52
C THR A 731 8.84 -23.23 -17.72
N LEU A 732 9.09 -24.52 -17.63
CA LEU A 732 8.28 -25.48 -16.88
C LEU A 732 9.17 -26.26 -15.92
N VAL A 733 8.81 -26.34 -14.66
CA VAL A 733 9.50 -27.17 -13.65
C VAL A 733 8.46 -28.00 -12.91
N VAL A 734 8.60 -29.31 -12.94
CA VAL A 734 7.68 -30.25 -12.28
C VAL A 734 8.43 -31.04 -11.22
N ILE A 735 7.93 -31.05 -10.03
CA ILE A 735 8.45 -31.84 -8.90
C ILE A 735 7.33 -32.74 -8.40
N LYS A 736 7.45 -34.02 -8.67
CA LYS A 736 6.48 -35.04 -8.28
C LYS A 736 7.06 -35.92 -7.18
N LYS A 737 6.30 -36.13 -6.12
CA LYS A 737 6.72 -37.02 -5.03
C LYS A 737 6.57 -38.49 -5.45
N LYS A 738 7.64 -39.25 -5.27
CA LYS A 738 7.67 -40.70 -5.58
C LYS A 738 6.82 -41.51 -4.60
#